data_7be3d9669cfaaae71024ae4383d1aac5
#
_entry.id   7be3d9669cfaaae71024ae4383d1aac5
#
_cell.length_a   1.000
_cell.length_b   1.000
_cell.length_c   1.000
_cell.angle_alpha   90.00
_cell.angle_beta   90.00
_cell.angle_gamma   90.00
#
_symmetry.space_group_name_H-M   'P 1'
#
loop_
_entity.id
_entity.type
_entity.pdbx_description
1 polymer ?
#
loop_
_entity_poly.entity_id
_entity_poly.type
_entity_poly.pdbx_seq_one_letter_code
_entity_poly.pdbx_strand_id
1 'polypeptide(L)'
;MVMHWQGQTIVNLSRAFLNTNGAVKHTQVAVKAADRSSLAQPLFSSLREMAGSLACASRRGLSERFDSTIGASTVLMPYGGKYQLTETQAMVAKLPVLKGKTDTVTMMAYGFDPYLSSWSPYHGAIYAVVESMARIVAAGGDFSGIRFTFQEYFRRMTQDPERWSQPFAALLGAYDAQMGFGLPSIGGKDSMSGTFNDIDVPPTLVSFAVDVAKEKDVISPELKQAGNRLVRFSIQKDAYDLPDYEQVMALYAKITELMGKGVIVSAYALDSYGVAAALSRMAFGNGLGVAIEETVSAEELFTNGLGDLVAEVPADRLADMDVAYTLLGTVTAEPVFTYGNMTLSEKEALDAWKKPLEKVFPTKAVKDTDAVETGLYETNHIYVCKNKVAKPTVFIPVFPGTNCEYDSTKAFERAGAQVVTHVFRNLSAEDIRSSVDAFAKEISQAQIIMFPGGFSAGDEPDGSAKFFATAFQNEKIKEEVMKLLKERDGLCLGICNGFQALIKLGLVPYGEIVGQKDDSPTLTFNTINRHISKMVYTKVVSNKSPWLQGAELGKVYVNPASHGEGRFVAPKEWIDKLFANGQVATQYSDPEGRISMDEEWNINGSYSAIEGITSPDGRILGKMAHSERRDRSVAQNIYGEQDLKIFESGVAYFK
;
A
#
# COMPACT_ATOMS: atom_id res chain seq x y z
N MET A 1 43.80 -3.83 -5.13
CA MET A 1 43.19 -5.13 -4.75
C MET A 1 44.21 -6.21 -5.11
N VAL A 2 44.53 -7.10 -4.17
CA VAL A 2 45.41 -8.25 -4.42
C VAL A 2 44.64 -9.49 -3.99
N MET A 3 44.66 -10.53 -4.86
CA MET A 3 44.05 -11.83 -4.55
C MET A 3 45.08 -12.94 -4.75
N HIS A 4 45.12 -13.85 -3.80
CA HIS A 4 46.00 -15.03 -3.82
C HIS A 4 45.18 -16.31 -3.88
N TRP A 5 45.64 -17.28 -4.66
CA TRP A 5 45.11 -18.63 -4.73
C TRP A 5 46.25 -19.63 -4.75
N GLN A 6 46.20 -20.60 -3.85
CA GLN A 6 47.25 -21.62 -3.70
C GLN A 6 48.69 -21.06 -3.67
N GLY A 7 48.87 -19.93 -2.94
CA GLY A 7 50.16 -19.25 -2.80
C GLY A 7 50.61 -18.42 -4.00
N GLN A 8 49.83 -18.35 -5.07
CA GLN A 8 50.08 -17.50 -6.23
C GLN A 8 49.17 -16.26 -6.22
N THR A 9 49.74 -15.14 -6.67
CA THR A 9 48.94 -13.92 -6.88
C THR A 9 48.21 -14.03 -8.21
N ILE A 10 46.89 -14.10 -8.17
CA ILE A 10 46.02 -14.21 -9.36
C ILE A 10 45.45 -12.86 -9.79
N VAL A 11 45.38 -11.87 -8.87
CA VAL A 11 44.98 -10.49 -9.17
C VAL A 11 45.91 -9.56 -8.42
N ASN A 12 46.40 -8.50 -9.08
CA ASN A 12 47.11 -7.40 -8.46
C ASN A 12 46.80 -6.11 -9.20
N LEU A 13 45.77 -5.41 -8.72
CA LEU A 13 45.29 -4.15 -9.29
C LEU A 13 45.63 -2.97 -8.35
N SER A 14 46.29 -1.98 -8.88
CA SER A 14 46.58 -0.76 -8.13
C SER A 14 45.33 0.09 -7.87
N ARG A 15 45.38 0.91 -6.82
CA ARG A 15 44.29 1.85 -6.54
C ARG A 15 44.11 2.85 -7.70
N ALA A 16 45.21 3.31 -8.29
CA ALA A 16 45.19 4.22 -9.44
C ALA A 16 44.45 3.61 -10.64
N PHE A 17 44.71 2.32 -10.93
CA PHE A 17 44.01 1.60 -12.01
C PHE A 17 42.51 1.50 -11.71
N LEU A 18 42.12 1.14 -10.49
CA LEU A 18 40.71 0.98 -10.11
C LEU A 18 39.96 2.32 -10.19
N ASN A 19 40.62 3.44 -9.86
CA ASN A 19 39.98 4.75 -9.91
C ASN A 19 39.80 5.29 -11.34
N THR A 20 40.66 4.89 -12.30
CA THR A 20 40.68 5.47 -13.64
C THR A 20 40.52 4.43 -14.76
N ASN A 21 40.31 3.17 -14.45
CA ASN A 21 40.44 2.06 -15.40
C ASN A 21 41.75 2.06 -16.19
N GLY A 22 42.82 2.60 -15.58
CA GLY A 22 44.14 2.72 -16.22
C GLY A 22 44.27 3.85 -17.27
N ALA A 23 43.23 4.64 -17.50
CA ALA A 23 43.22 5.72 -18.48
C ALA A 23 42.53 6.97 -17.91
N VAL A 24 43.19 8.10 -17.98
CA VAL A 24 42.61 9.41 -17.69
C VAL A 24 41.84 9.89 -18.91
N LYS A 25 40.58 10.19 -18.76
CA LYS A 25 39.73 10.74 -19.83
C LYS A 25 39.55 12.23 -19.59
N HIS A 26 39.70 12.99 -20.64
CA HIS A 26 39.45 14.45 -20.65
C HIS A 26 38.20 14.71 -21.49
N THR A 27 37.28 15.51 -20.96
CA THR A 27 36.03 15.88 -21.65
C THR A 27 35.85 17.40 -21.50
N GLN A 28 35.42 18.02 -22.58
CA GLN A 28 34.97 19.42 -22.55
C GLN A 28 33.48 19.44 -22.18
N VAL A 29 33.11 20.42 -21.36
CA VAL A 29 31.74 20.64 -20.91
C VAL A 29 31.34 22.08 -21.26
N ALA A 30 30.20 22.24 -21.95
CA ALA A 30 29.62 23.53 -22.28
C ALA A 30 28.24 23.68 -21.62
N VAL A 31 28.20 24.33 -20.45
CA VAL A 31 26.95 24.60 -19.75
C VAL A 31 26.22 25.75 -20.38
N LYS A 32 24.98 25.54 -20.77
CA LYS A 32 24.07 26.57 -21.29
C LYS A 32 23.34 27.25 -20.12
N ALA A 33 23.32 28.58 -20.11
CA ALA A 33 22.54 29.32 -19.13
C ALA A 33 21.03 29.03 -19.27
N ALA A 34 20.37 28.84 -18.16
CA ALA A 34 18.91 28.64 -18.13
C ALA A 34 18.17 29.97 -18.35
N ASP A 35 17.08 29.94 -19.11
CA ASP A 35 16.16 31.06 -19.22
C ASP A 35 15.30 31.18 -17.97
N ARG A 36 15.30 32.35 -17.32
CA ARG A 36 14.57 32.58 -16.07
C ARG A 36 13.07 32.79 -16.22
N SER A 37 12.58 33.03 -17.44
CA SER A 37 11.17 33.35 -17.66
C SER A 37 10.22 32.16 -17.49
N SER A 38 10.73 30.92 -17.47
CA SER A 38 9.90 29.72 -17.52
C SER A 38 9.47 29.16 -16.16
N LEU A 39 10.13 29.50 -15.03
CA LEU A 39 9.79 28.94 -13.70
C LEU A 39 8.59 29.61 -13.01
N ALA A 40 8.32 30.86 -13.30
CA ALA A 40 7.33 31.68 -12.60
C ALA A 40 5.91 31.61 -13.22
N GLN A 41 5.72 30.84 -14.29
CA GLN A 41 4.42 30.79 -14.98
C GLN A 41 3.52 29.72 -14.34
N PRO A 42 2.22 30.03 -14.11
CA PRO A 42 1.26 29.02 -13.68
C PRO A 42 1.09 27.96 -14.78
N LEU A 43 1.10 26.69 -14.40
CA LEU A 43 0.98 25.57 -15.34
C LEU A 43 -0.46 25.35 -15.84
N PHE A 44 -1.45 25.85 -15.10
CA PHE A 44 -2.87 25.67 -15.39
C PHE A 44 -3.63 26.97 -15.24
N SER A 45 -4.75 27.09 -15.97
CA SER A 45 -5.65 28.24 -15.91
C SER A 45 -6.93 27.97 -15.12
N SER A 46 -7.22 26.70 -14.81
CA SER A 46 -8.42 26.30 -14.08
C SER A 46 -8.27 24.97 -13.33
N LEU A 47 -9.11 24.77 -12.31
CA LEU A 47 -9.19 23.51 -11.56
C LEU A 47 -9.49 22.31 -12.43
N ARG A 48 -10.38 22.45 -13.41
CA ARG A 48 -10.78 21.36 -14.31
C ARG A 48 -9.63 20.95 -15.23
N GLU A 49 -8.88 21.93 -15.75
CA GLU A 49 -7.70 21.69 -16.58
C GLU A 49 -6.63 20.94 -15.78
N MET A 50 -6.31 21.43 -14.58
CA MET A 50 -5.37 20.79 -13.68
C MET A 50 -5.78 19.35 -13.35
N ALA A 51 -7.00 19.14 -12.87
CA ALA A 51 -7.50 17.82 -12.49
C ALA A 51 -7.47 16.83 -13.66
N GLY A 52 -7.80 17.29 -14.88
CA GLY A 52 -7.82 16.47 -16.09
C GLY A 52 -6.48 16.31 -16.80
N SER A 53 -5.40 16.91 -16.28
CA SER A 53 -4.07 16.82 -16.89
C SER A 53 -3.43 15.44 -16.63
N LEU A 54 -2.66 14.95 -17.62
CA LEU A 54 -1.90 13.70 -17.44
C LEU A 54 -0.89 13.79 -16.29
N ALA A 55 -0.32 14.96 -16.07
CA ALA A 55 0.66 15.22 -15.02
C ALA A 55 0.09 15.03 -13.61
N CYS A 56 -1.17 15.44 -13.38
CA CYS A 56 -1.87 15.32 -12.11
C CYS A 56 -2.71 14.05 -11.99
N ALA A 57 -2.82 13.24 -13.05
CA ALA A 57 -3.72 12.09 -13.12
C ALA A 57 -3.47 11.03 -12.05
N SER A 58 -4.53 10.37 -11.62
CA SER A 58 -4.48 9.25 -10.68
C SER A 58 -3.64 8.09 -11.21
N ARG A 59 -2.69 7.62 -10.39
CA ARG A 59 -1.88 6.42 -10.65
C ARG A 59 -2.41 5.19 -9.92
N ARG A 60 -3.62 5.26 -9.39
CA ARG A 60 -4.21 4.20 -8.56
C ARG A 60 -4.27 2.85 -9.28
N GLY A 61 -4.72 2.82 -10.54
CA GLY A 61 -4.79 1.59 -11.33
C GLY A 61 -3.44 0.91 -11.57
N LEU A 62 -2.32 1.66 -11.48
CA LEU A 62 -0.98 1.09 -11.46
C LEU A 62 -0.61 0.57 -10.06
N SER A 63 -0.85 1.37 -9.01
CA SER A 63 -0.48 1.02 -7.62
C SER A 63 -1.20 -0.23 -7.12
N GLU A 64 -2.48 -0.40 -7.44
CA GLU A 64 -3.30 -1.55 -7.04
C GLU A 64 -2.87 -2.89 -7.67
N ARG A 65 -1.87 -2.90 -8.54
CA ARG A 65 -1.27 -4.13 -9.09
C ARG A 65 -0.23 -4.76 -8.17
N PHE A 66 0.21 -4.04 -7.14
CA PHE A 66 1.28 -4.44 -6.24
C PHE A 66 0.77 -4.56 -4.81
N ASP A 67 1.13 -5.66 -4.15
CA ASP A 67 0.78 -5.88 -2.75
C ASP A 67 1.66 -5.04 -1.83
N SER A 68 1.05 -4.03 -1.20
CA SER A 68 1.69 -3.17 -0.19
C SER A 68 1.41 -3.60 1.25
N THR A 69 0.76 -4.75 1.47
CA THR A 69 0.27 -5.17 2.79
C THR A 69 0.97 -6.39 3.37
N ILE A 70 1.75 -7.12 2.56
CA ILE A 70 2.47 -8.32 2.97
C ILE A 70 3.41 -8.02 4.16
N GLY A 71 3.46 -8.93 5.14
CA GLY A 71 4.29 -8.79 6.34
C GLY A 71 3.70 -7.86 7.41
N ALA A 72 2.51 -7.30 7.20
CA ALA A 72 1.79 -6.42 8.13
C ALA A 72 2.67 -5.29 8.70
N SER A 73 3.42 -4.62 7.83
CA SER A 73 4.39 -3.58 8.22
C SER A 73 4.11 -2.19 7.64
N THR A 74 3.30 -2.08 6.59
CA THR A 74 3.00 -0.80 5.94
C THR A 74 2.14 0.07 6.85
N VAL A 75 2.70 1.21 7.27
CA VAL A 75 2.02 2.18 8.15
C VAL A 75 1.12 3.11 7.35
N LEU A 76 1.62 3.63 6.23
CA LEU A 76 0.83 4.44 5.30
C LEU A 76 0.60 3.67 4.00
N MET A 77 -0.66 3.35 3.73
CA MET A 77 -1.07 2.76 2.47
C MET A 77 -0.90 3.77 1.33
N PRO A 78 -0.65 3.33 0.08
CA PRO A 78 -0.42 4.22 -1.05
C PRO A 78 -1.52 5.26 -1.30
N TYR A 79 -2.75 4.90 -0.95
CA TYR A 79 -3.92 5.79 -0.98
C TYR A 79 -4.65 5.73 0.35
N GLY A 80 -4.84 6.89 0.99
CA GLY A 80 -5.46 7.02 2.31
C GLY A 80 -6.85 7.65 2.30
N GLY A 81 -7.42 7.71 3.50
CA GLY A 81 -8.75 8.22 3.77
C GLY A 81 -9.86 7.16 3.69
N LYS A 82 -11.07 7.58 3.96
CA LYS A 82 -12.28 6.75 3.95
C LYS A 82 -12.55 6.13 2.58
N TYR A 83 -12.29 6.88 1.51
CA TYR A 83 -12.48 6.46 0.13
C TYR A 83 -11.17 6.00 -0.54
N GLN A 84 -10.05 6.02 0.20
CA GLN A 84 -8.72 5.58 -0.27
C GLN A 84 -8.32 6.27 -1.58
N LEU A 85 -8.38 7.60 -1.59
CA LEU A 85 -8.14 8.43 -2.78
C LEU A 85 -7.06 9.50 -2.59
N THR A 86 -6.56 9.74 -1.35
CA THR A 86 -5.43 10.64 -1.12
C THR A 86 -4.11 9.91 -1.31
N GLU A 87 -3.33 10.34 -2.29
CA GLU A 87 -2.00 9.79 -2.57
C GLU A 87 -1.04 10.06 -1.41
N THR A 88 -0.36 9.02 -0.94
CA THR A 88 0.71 9.12 0.06
C THR A 88 2.03 9.46 -0.62
N GLN A 89 2.73 10.47 -0.11
CA GLN A 89 3.98 10.97 -0.72
C GLN A 89 5.23 10.23 -0.26
N ALA A 90 5.17 9.55 0.88
CA ALA A 90 6.26 8.75 1.41
C ALA A 90 5.81 7.33 1.71
N MET A 91 6.61 6.35 1.35
CA MET A 91 6.49 5.00 1.87
C MET A 91 6.89 5.01 3.34
N VAL A 92 6.01 4.52 4.23
CA VAL A 92 6.28 4.39 5.65
C VAL A 92 5.96 2.97 6.09
N ALA A 93 6.97 2.26 6.59
CA ALA A 93 6.82 0.87 7.02
C ALA A 93 7.59 0.59 8.31
N LYS A 94 7.03 -0.28 9.16
CA LYS A 94 7.72 -0.78 10.37
C LYS A 94 8.92 -1.62 9.97
N LEU A 95 9.98 -1.57 10.78
CA LEU A 95 11.09 -2.50 10.61
C LEU A 95 10.59 -3.93 10.74
N PRO A 96 10.94 -4.84 9.80
CA PRO A 96 10.53 -6.23 9.89
C PRO A 96 11.26 -6.92 11.05
N VAL A 97 10.49 -7.47 11.99
CA VAL A 97 11.01 -8.28 13.10
C VAL A 97 10.34 -9.64 13.10
N LEU A 98 11.14 -10.70 13.21
CA LEU A 98 10.61 -12.08 13.28
C LEU A 98 9.94 -12.35 14.62
N LYS A 99 10.49 -11.79 15.69
CA LYS A 99 9.97 -11.95 17.07
C LYS A 99 9.91 -10.58 17.74
N GLY A 100 8.93 -10.43 18.63
CA GLY A 100 8.75 -9.19 19.39
C GLY A 100 7.94 -8.14 18.64
N LYS A 101 8.06 -6.88 19.08
CA LYS A 101 7.36 -5.71 18.52
C LYS A 101 8.35 -4.58 18.30
N THR A 102 8.10 -3.75 17.32
CA THR A 102 8.85 -2.52 17.07
C THR A 102 7.88 -1.35 16.87
N ASP A 103 8.28 -0.17 17.33
CA ASP A 103 7.65 1.12 17.07
C ASP A 103 8.48 1.96 16.09
N THR A 104 9.60 1.40 15.61
CA THR A 104 10.47 2.06 14.66
C THR A 104 9.98 1.81 13.24
N VAL A 105 9.90 2.89 12.47
CA VAL A 105 9.52 2.88 11.06
C VAL A 105 10.66 3.40 10.20
N THR A 106 10.74 2.92 8.97
CA THR A 106 11.52 3.54 7.91
C THR A 106 10.60 4.37 7.04
N MET A 107 11.10 5.51 6.58
CA MET A 107 10.44 6.38 5.63
C MET A 107 11.28 6.49 4.37
N MET A 108 10.65 6.48 3.20
CA MET A 108 11.33 6.73 1.94
C MET A 108 10.44 7.60 1.05
N ALA A 109 11.02 8.67 0.51
CA ALA A 109 10.37 9.51 -0.48
C ALA A 109 11.33 9.81 -1.62
N TYR A 110 10.81 10.22 -2.76
CA TYR A 110 11.61 10.64 -3.90
C TYR A 110 11.29 12.09 -4.29
N GLY A 111 12.21 12.72 -5.01
CA GLY A 111 12.00 14.00 -5.67
C GLY A 111 12.56 13.96 -7.08
N PHE A 112 11.79 14.48 -8.03
CA PHE A 112 12.18 14.66 -9.43
C PHE A 112 11.12 15.42 -10.20
N ASP A 113 11.55 16.44 -10.92
CA ASP A 113 10.71 17.15 -11.89
C ASP A 113 11.40 17.17 -13.28
N PRO A 114 10.81 16.51 -14.30
CA PRO A 114 11.42 16.42 -15.62
C PRO A 114 11.45 17.76 -16.37
N TYR A 115 10.51 18.65 -16.11
CA TYR A 115 10.46 19.97 -16.75
C TYR A 115 11.51 20.91 -16.17
N LEU A 116 11.61 20.93 -14.84
CA LEU A 116 12.65 21.69 -14.14
C LEU A 116 14.05 21.20 -14.53
N SER A 117 14.25 19.88 -14.57
CA SER A 117 15.52 19.27 -14.96
C SER A 117 15.89 19.55 -16.42
N SER A 118 14.89 19.63 -17.31
CA SER A 118 15.10 20.01 -18.72
C SER A 118 15.43 21.49 -18.88
N TRP A 119 14.83 22.35 -18.05
CA TRP A 119 15.13 23.77 -18.01
C TRP A 119 16.53 24.03 -17.46
N SER A 120 16.89 23.42 -16.33
CA SER A 120 18.21 23.49 -15.71
C SER A 120 18.50 22.23 -14.91
N PRO A 121 19.40 21.34 -15.38
CA PRO A 121 19.76 20.13 -14.64
C PRO A 121 20.33 20.43 -13.25
N TYR A 122 20.99 21.57 -13.07
CA TYR A 122 21.53 22.03 -11.78
C TYR A 122 20.39 22.30 -10.77
N HIS A 123 19.40 23.13 -11.15
CA HIS A 123 18.23 23.38 -10.31
C HIS A 123 17.39 22.13 -10.13
N GLY A 124 17.22 21.32 -11.20
CA GLY A 124 16.50 20.05 -11.14
C GLY A 124 17.06 19.12 -10.06
N ALA A 125 18.36 19.00 -9.96
CA ALA A 125 19.02 18.18 -8.93
C ALA A 125 18.86 18.76 -7.51
N ILE A 126 19.02 20.09 -7.33
CA ILE A 126 18.79 20.74 -6.03
C ILE A 126 17.35 20.52 -5.56
N TYR A 127 16.37 20.80 -6.42
CA TYR A 127 14.96 20.64 -6.05
C TYR A 127 14.51 19.19 -5.95
N ALA A 128 15.17 18.25 -6.62
CA ALA A 128 14.95 16.82 -6.37
C ALA A 128 15.31 16.45 -4.92
N VAL A 129 16.43 16.99 -4.39
CA VAL A 129 16.81 16.82 -2.98
C VAL A 129 15.78 17.48 -2.07
N VAL A 130 15.44 18.74 -2.30
CA VAL A 130 14.47 19.50 -1.49
C VAL A 130 13.10 18.81 -1.47
N GLU A 131 12.60 18.36 -2.62
CA GLU A 131 11.30 17.69 -2.73
C GLU A 131 11.27 16.37 -1.96
N SER A 132 12.33 15.55 -2.09
CA SER A 132 12.41 14.29 -1.34
C SER A 132 12.44 14.51 0.17
N MET A 133 13.13 15.56 0.65
CA MET A 133 13.12 15.97 2.06
C MET A 133 11.75 16.48 2.50
N ALA A 134 11.14 17.38 1.73
CA ALA A 134 9.82 17.94 2.04
C ALA A 134 8.76 16.85 2.23
N ARG A 135 8.79 15.80 1.40
CA ARG A 135 7.87 14.64 1.49
C ARG A 135 8.10 13.80 2.75
N ILE A 136 9.35 13.64 3.19
CA ILE A 136 9.65 12.99 4.49
C ILE A 136 9.07 13.83 5.64
N VAL A 137 9.32 15.14 5.64
CA VAL A 137 8.80 16.06 6.65
C VAL A 137 7.28 16.08 6.66
N ALA A 138 6.62 16.12 5.48
CA ALA A 138 5.17 16.07 5.36
C ALA A 138 4.56 14.78 5.95
N ALA A 139 5.33 13.70 6.02
CA ALA A 139 4.92 12.44 6.65
C ALA A 139 5.28 12.34 8.15
N GLY A 140 5.86 13.39 8.75
CA GLY A 140 6.24 13.46 10.16
C GLY A 140 7.68 13.06 10.47
N GLY A 141 8.54 12.89 9.44
CA GLY A 141 9.95 12.56 9.61
C GLY A 141 10.80 13.77 10.01
N ASP A 142 11.94 13.50 10.64
CA ASP A 142 12.95 14.50 10.97
C ASP A 142 14.00 14.57 9.86
N PHE A 143 14.04 15.70 9.13
CA PHE A 143 14.98 15.85 8.02
C PHE A 143 16.46 15.62 8.41
N SER A 144 16.85 15.87 9.64
CA SER A 144 18.25 15.77 10.10
C SER A 144 18.80 14.34 10.07
N GLY A 145 17.91 13.35 10.13
CA GLY A 145 18.22 11.92 10.02
C GLY A 145 18.42 11.41 8.60
N ILE A 146 18.01 12.17 7.59
CA ILE A 146 17.95 11.72 6.20
C ILE A 146 19.33 11.34 5.65
N ARG A 147 19.33 10.26 4.85
CA ARG A 147 20.42 9.89 3.94
C ARG A 147 19.85 9.75 2.55
N PHE A 148 20.60 10.21 1.54
CA PHE A 148 20.16 10.16 0.16
C PHE A 148 20.77 8.97 -0.59
N THR A 149 20.09 8.57 -1.64
CA THR A 149 20.65 7.80 -2.76
C THR A 149 20.12 8.40 -4.06
N PHE A 150 20.99 8.52 -5.06
CA PHE A 150 20.63 9.17 -6.31
C PHE A 150 20.56 8.16 -7.45
N GLN A 151 19.54 8.29 -8.29
CA GLN A 151 19.43 7.55 -9.54
C GLN A 151 19.53 8.55 -10.69
N GLU A 152 20.58 8.41 -11.47
CA GLU A 152 20.83 9.26 -12.62
C GLU A 152 20.55 8.50 -13.93
N TYR A 153 19.95 9.20 -14.91
CA TYR A 153 19.70 8.68 -16.23
C TYR A 153 19.76 9.79 -17.26
N PHE A 154 20.79 9.73 -18.12
CA PHE A 154 21.06 10.75 -19.13
C PHE A 154 21.08 10.14 -20.52
N ARG A 155 20.86 10.98 -21.52
CA ARG A 155 20.99 10.63 -22.94
C ARG A 155 22.38 10.07 -23.23
N ARG A 156 22.53 9.35 -24.33
CA ARG A 156 23.82 8.77 -24.75
C ARG A 156 24.88 9.88 -24.91
N MET A 157 25.99 9.69 -24.22
CA MET A 157 27.13 10.59 -24.34
C MET A 157 27.87 10.42 -25.68
N THR A 158 28.29 11.54 -26.27
CA THR A 158 29.11 11.64 -27.49
C THR A 158 30.34 12.52 -27.22
N GLN A 159 31.00 13.04 -28.25
CA GLN A 159 32.03 14.07 -28.10
C GLN A 159 31.47 15.49 -27.97
N ASP A 160 30.16 15.65 -27.99
CA ASP A 160 29.48 16.93 -27.87
C ASP A 160 29.57 17.48 -26.45
N PRO A 161 30.20 18.65 -26.23
CA PRO A 161 30.33 19.26 -24.90
C PRO A 161 28.99 19.63 -24.25
N GLU A 162 27.95 19.91 -25.03
CA GLU A 162 26.61 20.19 -24.49
C GLU A 162 25.94 18.95 -23.91
N ARG A 163 26.19 17.76 -24.46
CA ARG A 163 25.68 16.51 -23.88
C ARG A 163 26.28 16.25 -22.50
N TRP A 164 27.57 16.51 -22.33
CA TRP A 164 28.27 16.36 -21.06
C TRP A 164 27.87 17.42 -20.00
N SER A 165 27.28 18.55 -20.43
CA SER A 165 26.80 19.56 -19.50
C SER A 165 25.69 19.07 -18.59
N GLN A 166 24.82 18.17 -19.07
CA GLN A 166 23.67 17.70 -18.32
C GLN A 166 24.04 16.91 -17.05
N PRO A 167 24.80 15.79 -17.15
CA PRO A 167 25.22 15.07 -15.95
C PRO A 167 26.14 15.92 -15.06
N PHE A 168 26.99 16.76 -15.64
CA PHE A 168 27.87 17.61 -14.86
C PHE A 168 27.10 18.67 -14.04
N ALA A 169 26.12 19.35 -14.65
CA ALA A 169 25.30 20.32 -13.95
C ALA A 169 24.41 19.66 -12.88
N ALA A 170 23.84 18.50 -13.16
CA ALA A 170 23.06 17.75 -12.18
C ALA A 170 23.92 17.31 -10.97
N LEU A 171 25.12 16.80 -11.24
CA LEU A 171 26.08 16.44 -10.19
C LEU A 171 26.44 17.63 -9.30
N LEU A 172 26.73 18.81 -9.89
CA LEU A 172 27.02 20.03 -9.13
C LEU A 172 25.82 20.44 -8.27
N GLY A 173 24.59 20.41 -8.80
CA GLY A 173 23.38 20.73 -8.04
C GLY A 173 23.17 19.78 -6.87
N ALA A 174 23.33 18.47 -7.08
CA ALA A 174 23.25 17.48 -6.01
C ALA A 174 24.36 17.66 -4.95
N TYR A 175 25.56 18.03 -5.38
CA TYR A 175 26.66 18.34 -4.48
C TYR A 175 26.35 19.57 -3.61
N ASP A 176 25.92 20.67 -4.22
CA ASP A 176 25.58 21.89 -3.50
C ASP A 176 24.46 21.69 -2.50
N ALA A 177 23.42 20.93 -2.86
CA ALA A 177 22.33 20.61 -1.94
C ALA A 177 22.82 19.77 -0.74
N GLN A 178 23.66 18.75 -0.97
CA GLN A 178 24.22 17.96 0.12
C GLN A 178 25.10 18.81 1.05
N MET A 179 25.91 19.69 0.50
CA MET A 179 26.76 20.57 1.28
C MET A 179 25.94 21.62 2.04
N GLY A 180 24.93 22.20 1.39
CA GLY A 180 24.06 23.22 1.98
C GLY A 180 23.22 22.67 3.14
N PHE A 181 22.69 21.47 3.02
CA PHE A 181 21.92 20.82 4.08
C PHE A 181 22.80 20.04 5.09
N GLY A 182 24.07 19.80 4.80
CA GLY A 182 24.93 18.96 5.63
C GLY A 182 24.50 17.48 5.66
N LEU A 183 23.78 17.02 4.65
CA LEU A 183 23.21 15.68 4.57
C LEU A 183 23.87 14.88 3.42
N PRO A 184 24.48 13.71 3.70
CA PRO A 184 25.20 12.95 2.69
C PRO A 184 24.31 12.01 1.90
N SER A 185 24.71 11.72 0.66
CA SER A 185 24.27 10.52 -0.06
C SER A 185 25.14 9.33 0.31
N ILE A 186 24.53 8.14 0.34
CA ILE A 186 25.23 6.86 0.58
C ILE A 186 25.79 6.26 -0.70
N GLY A 187 25.37 6.77 -1.86
CA GLY A 187 25.72 6.29 -3.17
C GLY A 187 24.61 6.53 -4.17
N GLY A 188 24.60 5.76 -5.23
CA GLY A 188 23.62 5.87 -6.30
C GLY A 188 23.98 4.98 -7.47
N LYS A 189 23.30 5.24 -8.59
CA LYS A 189 23.54 4.55 -9.86
C LYS A 189 23.34 5.54 -11.01
N ASP A 190 24.28 5.60 -11.91
CA ASP A 190 24.22 6.42 -13.12
C ASP A 190 24.09 5.57 -14.39
N SER A 191 23.51 6.15 -15.41
CA SER A 191 23.41 5.57 -16.75
C SER A 191 23.38 6.66 -17.82
N MET A 192 24.15 6.45 -18.89
CA MET A 192 24.27 7.36 -20.03
C MET A 192 23.73 6.69 -21.31
N SER A 193 22.66 5.91 -21.19
CA SER A 193 22.07 5.12 -22.28
C SER A 193 20.65 5.57 -22.68
N GLY A 194 20.19 6.72 -22.20
CA GLY A 194 18.85 7.22 -22.37
C GLY A 194 18.54 7.84 -23.74
N THR A 195 19.01 7.21 -24.81
CA THR A 195 18.67 7.59 -26.19
C THR A 195 18.10 6.39 -26.94
N PHE A 196 16.95 6.54 -27.51
CA PHE A 196 16.31 5.56 -28.39
C PHE A 196 15.93 6.21 -29.70
N ASN A 197 16.60 5.86 -30.78
CA ASN A 197 16.54 6.55 -32.08
C ASN A 197 16.78 8.06 -31.91
N ASP A 198 15.79 8.89 -32.23
CA ASP A 198 15.84 10.36 -32.13
C ASP A 198 15.25 10.90 -30.81
N ILE A 199 14.88 10.00 -29.86
CA ILE A 199 14.31 10.38 -28.58
C ILE A 199 15.41 10.31 -27.52
N ASP A 200 15.70 11.45 -26.89
CA ASP A 200 16.52 11.55 -25.70
C ASP A 200 15.62 11.64 -24.46
N VAL A 201 15.98 10.94 -23.36
CA VAL A 201 15.33 11.17 -22.08
C VAL A 201 15.66 12.58 -21.56
N PRO A 202 14.76 13.23 -20.80
CA PRO A 202 15.10 14.43 -20.07
C PRO A 202 16.26 14.17 -19.12
N PRO A 203 17.10 15.18 -18.83
CA PRO A 203 18.16 15.03 -17.80
C PRO A 203 17.52 14.57 -16.49
N THR A 204 17.91 13.42 -16.00
CA THR A 204 17.27 12.81 -14.84
C THR A 204 18.26 12.61 -13.71
N LEU A 205 18.01 13.25 -12.57
CA LEU A 205 18.56 12.92 -11.27
C LEU A 205 17.37 12.81 -10.31
N VAL A 206 17.05 11.61 -9.90
CA VAL A 206 16.05 11.34 -8.86
C VAL A 206 16.75 11.26 -7.52
N SER A 207 16.34 12.06 -6.56
CA SER A 207 16.74 11.93 -5.17
C SER A 207 15.79 11.01 -4.43
N PHE A 208 16.31 10.00 -3.75
CA PHE A 208 15.59 9.22 -2.77
C PHE A 208 16.10 9.58 -1.38
N ALA A 209 15.21 10.11 -0.54
CA ALA A 209 15.48 10.38 0.87
C ALA A 209 15.00 9.19 1.71
N VAL A 210 15.86 8.71 2.59
CA VAL A 210 15.54 7.63 3.54
C VAL A 210 15.75 8.15 4.95
N ASP A 211 14.76 7.91 5.82
CA ASP A 211 14.79 8.33 7.22
C ASP A 211 14.26 7.21 8.12
N VAL A 212 14.47 7.36 9.44
CA VAL A 212 14.00 6.46 10.50
C VAL A 212 13.25 7.30 11.53
N ALA A 213 12.00 6.92 11.81
CA ALA A 213 11.14 7.61 12.76
C ALA A 213 10.45 6.65 13.72
N LYS A 214 9.59 7.18 14.59
CA LYS A 214 8.69 6.38 15.43
C LYS A 214 7.28 6.39 14.86
N GLU A 215 6.57 5.26 14.97
CA GLU A 215 5.21 5.11 14.44
C GLU A 215 4.23 6.19 14.95
N LYS A 216 4.45 6.69 16.17
CA LYS A 216 3.61 7.73 16.80
C LYS A 216 3.78 9.13 16.17
N ASP A 217 4.90 9.37 15.48
CA ASP A 217 5.23 10.66 14.89
C ASP A 217 4.79 10.74 13.42
N VAL A 218 4.32 9.61 12.86
CA VAL A 218 3.83 9.52 11.48
C VAL A 218 2.46 10.19 11.36
N ILE A 219 2.33 11.09 10.39
CA ILE A 219 1.05 11.66 9.98
C ILE A 219 0.74 11.32 8.53
N SER A 220 -0.53 11.38 8.18
CA SER A 220 -1.00 11.05 6.83
C SER A 220 -1.62 12.28 6.14
N PRO A 221 -1.56 12.34 4.78
CA PRO A 221 -1.83 13.57 4.05
C PRO A 221 -3.30 13.90 3.83
N GLU A 222 -4.25 12.97 4.03
CA GLU A 222 -5.67 13.27 3.82
C GLU A 222 -6.20 14.32 4.80
N LEU A 223 -7.06 15.24 4.36
CA LEU A 223 -7.74 16.20 5.21
C LEU A 223 -8.59 15.49 6.25
N LYS A 224 -8.54 15.95 7.50
CA LYS A 224 -9.12 15.27 8.66
C LYS A 224 -10.53 15.73 9.00
N GLN A 225 -10.76 17.05 9.04
CA GLN A 225 -12.00 17.57 9.62
C GLN A 225 -12.41 18.91 9.02
N ALA A 226 -13.70 19.01 8.70
CA ALA A 226 -14.32 20.29 8.32
C ALA A 226 -14.18 21.33 9.46
N GLY A 227 -13.90 22.57 9.08
CA GLY A 227 -13.64 23.67 10.01
C GLY A 227 -12.15 23.90 10.29
N ASN A 228 -11.29 22.95 10.03
CA ASN A 228 -9.83 23.12 10.15
C ASN A 228 -9.32 24.14 9.12
N ARG A 229 -8.20 24.79 9.46
CA ARG A 229 -7.58 25.82 8.63
C ARG A 229 -6.50 25.21 7.76
N LEU A 230 -6.35 25.76 6.56
CA LEU A 230 -5.33 25.38 5.60
C LEU A 230 -4.27 26.46 5.54
N VAL A 231 -3.02 26.08 5.72
CA VAL A 231 -1.88 27.01 5.73
C VAL A 231 -0.79 26.54 4.77
N ARG A 232 -0.01 27.48 4.25
CA ARG A 232 1.18 27.22 3.44
C ARG A 232 2.42 27.71 4.18
N PHE A 233 3.44 26.88 4.22
CA PHE A 233 4.80 27.23 4.62
C PHE A 233 5.65 27.34 3.38
N SER A 234 6.26 28.52 3.18
CA SER A 234 7.07 28.78 1.99
C SER A 234 8.55 28.83 2.33
N ILE A 235 9.36 28.17 1.50
CA ILE A 235 10.82 28.29 1.56
C ILE A 235 11.25 29.61 0.95
N GLN A 236 12.36 30.17 1.45
CA GLN A 236 12.99 31.35 0.86
C GLN A 236 13.93 30.93 -0.27
N LYS A 237 13.97 31.76 -1.31
CA LYS A 237 14.81 31.58 -2.50
C LYS A 237 15.59 32.84 -2.75
N ASP A 238 16.80 32.70 -3.23
CA ASP A 238 17.63 33.84 -3.64
C ASP A 238 17.23 34.38 -5.05
N ALA A 239 17.97 35.38 -5.52
CA ALA A 239 17.77 35.98 -6.85
C ALA A 239 18.02 34.99 -8.01
N TYR A 240 18.57 33.82 -7.75
CA TYR A 240 18.85 32.76 -8.73
C TYR A 240 17.90 31.57 -8.62
N ASP A 241 16.82 31.70 -7.85
CA ASP A 241 15.87 30.65 -7.53
C ASP A 241 16.48 29.46 -6.75
N LEU A 242 17.60 29.70 -6.03
CA LEU A 242 18.20 28.70 -5.16
C LEU A 242 17.58 28.78 -3.76
N PRO A 243 17.32 27.64 -3.09
CA PRO A 243 16.77 27.65 -1.75
C PRO A 243 17.78 28.21 -0.73
N ASP A 244 17.29 28.97 0.23
CA ASP A 244 18.06 29.33 1.43
C ASP A 244 18.09 28.08 2.35
N TYR A 245 19.20 27.35 2.31
CA TYR A 245 19.33 26.08 3.01
C TYR A 245 19.13 26.21 4.53
N GLU A 246 19.60 27.27 5.16
CA GLU A 246 19.45 27.49 6.60
C GLU A 246 17.99 27.75 6.96
N GLN A 247 17.29 28.57 6.17
CA GLN A 247 15.87 28.83 6.37
C GLN A 247 15.04 27.57 6.15
N VAL A 248 15.32 26.77 5.12
CA VAL A 248 14.62 25.50 4.85
C VAL A 248 14.78 24.54 6.03
N MET A 249 15.99 24.35 6.54
CA MET A 249 16.27 23.49 7.70
C MET A 249 15.51 23.96 8.94
N ALA A 250 15.53 25.25 9.25
CA ALA A 250 14.83 25.83 10.38
C ALA A 250 13.31 25.65 10.24
N LEU A 251 12.76 25.88 9.05
CA LEU A 251 11.35 25.72 8.76
C LEU A 251 10.89 24.25 8.92
N TYR A 252 11.63 23.31 8.34
CA TYR A 252 11.27 21.89 8.40
C TYR A 252 11.36 21.32 9.82
N ALA A 253 12.39 21.71 10.59
CA ALA A 253 12.48 21.36 12.01
C ALA A 253 11.25 21.86 12.79
N LYS A 254 10.82 23.09 12.51
CA LYS A 254 9.66 23.68 13.19
C LYS A 254 8.34 23.00 12.81
N ILE A 255 8.17 22.65 11.54
CA ILE A 255 7.00 21.91 11.07
C ILE A 255 6.92 20.54 11.77
N THR A 256 8.04 19.78 11.84
CA THR A 256 8.10 18.50 12.55
C THR A 256 7.77 18.66 14.04
N GLU A 257 8.27 19.71 14.70
CA GLU A 257 7.93 20.03 16.08
C GLU A 257 6.42 20.27 16.27
N LEU A 258 5.79 21.06 15.38
CA LEU A 258 4.35 21.36 15.43
C LEU A 258 3.48 20.11 15.17
N MET A 259 3.94 19.20 14.29
CA MET A 259 3.31 17.88 14.10
C MET A 259 3.37 17.05 15.38
N GLY A 260 4.54 16.95 16.01
CA GLY A 260 4.72 16.22 17.27
C GLY A 260 3.86 16.77 18.42
N LYS A 261 3.49 18.04 18.38
CA LYS A 261 2.56 18.70 19.32
C LYS A 261 1.08 18.57 18.93
N GLY A 262 0.77 17.98 17.78
CA GLY A 262 -0.60 17.87 17.26
C GLY A 262 -1.20 19.22 16.84
N VAL A 263 -0.38 20.23 16.54
CA VAL A 263 -0.81 21.52 15.96
C VAL A 263 -1.07 21.34 14.47
N ILE A 264 -0.21 20.58 13.78
CA ILE A 264 -0.40 20.17 12.40
C ILE A 264 -0.90 18.73 12.41
N VAL A 265 -2.03 18.45 11.78
CA VAL A 265 -2.68 17.12 11.78
C VAL A 265 -2.63 16.44 10.42
N SER A 266 -2.32 17.17 9.37
CA SER A 266 -2.13 16.68 8.01
C SER A 266 -1.19 17.63 7.26
N ALA A 267 -0.34 17.11 6.39
CA ALA A 267 0.53 17.92 5.55
C ALA A 267 0.81 17.26 4.19
N TYR A 268 1.15 18.09 3.21
CA TYR A 268 1.48 17.69 1.84
C TYR A 268 2.59 18.58 1.30
N ALA A 269 3.66 17.99 0.80
CA ALA A 269 4.73 18.71 0.12
C ALA A 269 4.26 19.14 -1.27
N LEU A 270 4.41 20.43 -1.60
CA LEU A 270 4.05 20.94 -2.91
C LEU A 270 5.01 20.44 -3.98
N ASP A 271 4.44 20.14 -5.12
CA ASP A 271 5.14 19.84 -6.37
C ASP A 271 5.02 21.02 -7.35
N SER A 272 5.44 20.81 -8.59
CA SER A 272 5.35 21.81 -9.66
C SER A 272 3.91 22.20 -10.04
N TYR A 273 2.91 21.45 -9.58
CA TYR A 273 1.50 21.63 -9.95
C TYR A 273 0.75 22.55 -8.99
N GLY A 274 1.40 23.00 -7.92
CA GLY A 274 0.93 24.06 -7.04
C GLY A 274 -0.06 23.64 -5.96
N VAL A 275 -0.57 24.65 -5.27
CA VAL A 275 -1.45 24.51 -4.10
C VAL A 275 -2.77 23.81 -4.44
N ALA A 276 -3.36 24.14 -5.58
CA ALA A 276 -4.66 23.57 -5.99
C ALA A 276 -4.59 22.05 -6.18
N ALA A 277 -3.50 21.55 -6.77
CA ALA A 277 -3.29 20.11 -6.96
C ALA A 277 -3.11 19.39 -5.61
N ALA A 278 -2.31 19.96 -4.71
CA ALA A 278 -2.07 19.39 -3.38
C ALA A 278 -3.37 19.32 -2.56
N LEU A 279 -4.10 20.42 -2.43
CA LEU A 279 -5.33 20.48 -1.65
C LEU A 279 -6.43 19.57 -2.22
N SER A 280 -6.54 19.45 -3.55
CA SER A 280 -7.48 18.52 -4.17
C SER A 280 -7.17 17.07 -3.80
N ARG A 281 -5.89 16.66 -3.90
CA ARG A 281 -5.44 15.31 -3.51
C ARG A 281 -5.66 15.03 -2.02
N MET A 282 -5.37 16.01 -1.15
CA MET A 282 -5.61 15.89 0.29
C MET A 282 -7.10 15.71 0.61
N ALA A 283 -8.00 16.35 -0.14
CA ALA A 283 -9.45 16.34 0.09
C ALA A 283 -10.11 15.03 -0.34
N PHE A 284 -9.66 14.40 -1.43
CA PHE A 284 -10.31 13.24 -2.05
C PHE A 284 -10.48 12.04 -1.11
N GLY A 285 -9.50 11.79 -0.24
CA GLY A 285 -9.49 10.60 0.61
C GLY A 285 -10.67 10.52 1.57
N ASN A 286 -11.10 11.65 2.12
CA ASN A 286 -12.22 11.73 3.06
C ASN A 286 -13.47 12.40 2.47
N GLY A 287 -13.45 12.77 1.19
CA GLY A 287 -14.58 13.39 0.52
C GLY A 287 -14.92 14.76 1.11
N LEU A 288 -13.91 15.56 1.44
CA LEU A 288 -14.06 16.89 2.01
C LEU A 288 -13.90 17.95 0.93
N GLY A 289 -14.43 19.16 1.19
CA GLY A 289 -14.24 20.30 0.33
C GLY A 289 -13.17 21.26 0.85
N VAL A 290 -12.85 22.25 0.02
CA VAL A 290 -11.88 23.30 0.33
C VAL A 290 -12.44 24.65 -0.12
N ALA A 291 -12.43 25.61 0.80
CA ALA A 291 -12.75 27.01 0.51
C ALA A 291 -11.49 27.86 0.69
N ILE A 292 -10.98 28.43 -0.38
CA ILE A 292 -9.78 29.28 -0.38
C ILE A 292 -10.15 30.73 -0.09
N GLU A 293 -9.34 31.41 0.71
CA GLU A 293 -9.48 32.84 1.02
C GLU A 293 -9.35 33.69 -0.24
N GLU A 294 -10.13 34.77 -0.35
CA GLU A 294 -10.11 35.69 -1.50
C GLU A 294 -8.75 36.40 -1.68
N THR A 295 -7.93 36.41 -0.64
CA THR A 295 -6.57 37.01 -0.68
C THR A 295 -5.56 36.18 -1.45
N VAL A 296 -5.85 34.88 -1.70
CA VAL A 296 -4.99 34.00 -2.48
C VAL A 296 -5.30 34.17 -3.96
N SER A 297 -4.32 34.57 -4.74
CA SER A 297 -4.52 34.79 -6.18
C SER A 297 -4.67 33.48 -6.94
N ALA A 298 -5.38 33.51 -8.07
CA ALA A 298 -5.50 32.35 -8.96
C ALA A 298 -4.13 31.91 -9.50
N GLU A 299 -3.18 32.83 -9.65
CA GLU A 299 -1.82 32.54 -10.08
C GLU A 299 -1.07 31.72 -9.04
N GLU A 300 -1.15 32.07 -7.76
CA GLU A 300 -0.52 31.34 -6.65
C GLU A 300 -1.01 29.91 -6.53
N LEU A 301 -2.26 29.64 -6.90
CA LEU A 301 -2.86 28.29 -6.82
C LEU A 301 -2.20 27.29 -7.79
N PHE A 302 -1.73 27.75 -8.93
CA PHE A 302 -1.20 26.89 -10.00
C PHE A 302 0.28 27.08 -10.27
N THR A 303 0.96 27.90 -9.48
CA THR A 303 2.41 28.13 -9.60
C THR A 303 3.20 27.07 -8.85
N ASN A 304 4.38 26.74 -9.40
CA ASN A 304 5.34 25.84 -8.79
C ASN A 304 5.62 26.19 -7.31
N GLY A 305 5.48 25.21 -6.45
CA GLY A 305 5.69 25.31 -5.00
C GLY A 305 6.74 24.36 -4.46
N LEU A 306 7.66 23.85 -5.29
CA LEU A 306 8.69 22.91 -4.83
C LEU A 306 9.42 23.40 -3.60
N GLY A 307 9.42 22.56 -2.56
CA GLY A 307 9.98 22.82 -1.23
C GLY A 307 8.99 23.42 -0.22
N ASP A 308 7.89 23.98 -0.68
CA ASP A 308 6.82 24.44 0.21
C ASP A 308 5.98 23.27 0.73
N LEU A 309 5.32 23.48 1.87
CA LEU A 309 4.33 22.52 2.40
C LEU A 309 2.99 23.22 2.61
N VAL A 310 1.91 22.51 2.33
CA VAL A 310 0.57 22.86 2.82
C VAL A 310 0.23 21.96 4.00
N ALA A 311 -0.48 22.50 4.99
CA ALA A 311 -0.86 21.77 6.18
C ALA A 311 -2.28 22.11 6.62
N GLU A 312 -2.89 21.14 7.31
CA GLU A 312 -4.15 21.29 7.99
C GLU A 312 -3.92 21.49 9.49
N VAL A 313 -4.53 22.52 10.05
CA VAL A 313 -4.39 22.94 11.45
C VAL A 313 -5.80 23.05 12.06
N PRO A 314 -6.10 22.39 13.19
CA PRO A 314 -7.33 22.62 13.92
C PRO A 314 -7.52 24.10 14.23
N ALA A 315 -8.72 24.63 14.04
CA ALA A 315 -8.99 26.07 14.14
C ALA A 315 -8.61 26.66 15.50
N ASP A 316 -8.80 25.90 16.57
CA ASP A 316 -8.46 26.26 17.97
C ASP A 316 -6.95 26.17 18.25
N ARG A 317 -6.17 25.53 17.37
CA ARG A 317 -4.71 25.41 17.49
C ARG A 317 -3.94 26.40 16.61
N LEU A 318 -4.64 27.21 15.80
CA LEU A 318 -3.99 28.16 14.91
C LEU A 318 -3.15 29.20 15.67
N ALA A 319 -3.56 29.58 16.88
CA ALA A 319 -2.81 30.49 17.74
C ALA A 319 -1.49 29.89 18.28
N ASP A 320 -1.32 28.57 18.24
CA ASP A 320 -0.10 27.88 18.67
C ASP A 320 0.98 27.84 17.56
N MET A 321 0.67 28.39 16.39
CA MET A 321 1.59 28.49 15.26
C MET A 321 2.61 29.60 15.50
N ASP A 322 3.81 29.24 15.90
CA ASP A 322 4.94 30.13 16.17
C ASP A 322 5.97 30.17 15.03
N VAL A 323 5.50 30.05 13.80
CA VAL A 323 6.26 30.08 12.55
C VAL A 323 5.48 30.88 11.49
N ALA A 324 6.18 31.54 10.59
CA ALA A 324 5.55 32.26 9.49
C ALA A 324 4.79 31.31 8.55
N TYR A 325 3.55 31.66 8.22
CA TYR A 325 2.70 30.93 7.28
C TYR A 325 1.80 31.86 6.50
N THR A 326 1.31 31.40 5.36
CA THR A 326 0.20 32.02 4.62
C THR A 326 -1.07 31.25 4.89
N LEU A 327 -2.13 31.93 5.34
CA LEU A 327 -3.46 31.33 5.48
C LEU A 327 -4.04 31.15 4.09
N LEU A 328 -4.34 29.89 3.72
CA LEU A 328 -4.92 29.56 2.42
C LEU A 328 -6.43 29.49 2.43
N GLY A 329 -7.03 28.95 3.51
CA GLY A 329 -8.46 28.72 3.54
C GLY A 329 -8.92 27.79 4.65
N THR A 330 -10.05 27.14 4.39
CA THR A 330 -10.73 26.28 5.35
C THR A 330 -11.18 24.97 4.71
N VAL A 331 -11.11 23.88 5.45
CA VAL A 331 -11.69 22.59 5.07
C VAL A 331 -13.20 22.66 5.27
N THR A 332 -13.99 22.21 4.28
CA THR A 332 -15.45 22.23 4.33
C THR A 332 -16.05 20.82 4.32
N ALA A 333 -17.23 20.66 4.93
CA ALA A 333 -17.97 19.41 4.90
C ALA A 333 -18.62 19.14 3.52
N GLU A 334 -19.02 20.22 2.84
CA GLU A 334 -19.53 20.15 1.47
C GLU A 334 -18.36 19.77 0.53
N PRO A 335 -18.46 18.71 -0.26
CA PRO A 335 -17.38 18.23 -1.14
C PRO A 335 -17.28 19.09 -2.42
N VAL A 336 -16.90 20.35 -2.22
CA VAL A 336 -16.78 21.36 -3.27
C VAL A 336 -15.48 22.13 -3.07
N PHE A 337 -14.75 22.35 -4.16
CA PHE A 337 -13.59 23.23 -4.20
C PHE A 337 -14.02 24.64 -4.63
N THR A 338 -13.81 25.60 -3.78
CA THR A 338 -14.11 27.02 -4.04
C THR A 338 -12.83 27.85 -3.93
N TYR A 339 -12.42 28.45 -5.05
CA TYR A 339 -11.22 29.27 -5.18
C TYR A 339 -11.60 30.60 -5.82
N GLY A 340 -11.93 31.59 -4.99
CA GLY A 340 -12.49 32.85 -5.46
C GLY A 340 -13.84 32.64 -6.17
N ASN A 341 -13.89 32.98 -7.45
CA ASN A 341 -15.07 32.76 -8.31
C ASN A 341 -15.06 31.39 -9.04
N MET A 342 -14.02 30.58 -8.86
CA MET A 342 -13.95 29.24 -9.43
C MET A 342 -14.56 28.23 -8.46
N THR A 343 -15.46 27.41 -8.96
CA THR A 343 -16.09 26.34 -8.18
C THR A 343 -16.06 25.05 -9.00
N LEU A 344 -15.69 23.94 -8.34
CA LEU A 344 -15.71 22.61 -8.92
C LEU A 344 -16.17 21.62 -7.85
N SER A 345 -17.15 20.79 -8.16
CA SER A 345 -17.53 19.71 -7.25
C SER A 345 -16.40 18.66 -7.16
N GLU A 346 -16.25 18.05 -5.99
CA GLU A 346 -15.28 16.98 -5.79
C GLU A 346 -15.50 15.83 -6.80
N LYS A 347 -16.76 15.48 -7.06
CA LYS A 347 -17.12 14.46 -8.04
C LYS A 347 -16.58 14.78 -9.44
N GLU A 348 -16.75 16.01 -9.93
CA GLU A 348 -16.23 16.43 -11.22
C GLU A 348 -14.69 16.43 -11.25
N ALA A 349 -14.06 16.84 -10.16
CA ALA A 349 -12.61 16.81 -10.01
C ALA A 349 -12.08 15.36 -10.02
N LEU A 350 -12.74 14.44 -9.30
CA LEU A 350 -12.40 13.02 -9.26
C LEU A 350 -12.58 12.35 -10.64
N ASP A 351 -13.68 12.61 -11.32
CA ASP A 351 -13.94 12.06 -12.66
C ASP A 351 -12.86 12.55 -13.64
N ALA A 352 -12.46 13.82 -13.56
CA ALA A 352 -11.39 14.38 -14.38
C ALA A 352 -10.03 13.76 -14.02
N TRP A 353 -9.72 13.62 -12.74
CA TRP A 353 -8.46 13.09 -12.22
C TRP A 353 -8.24 11.60 -12.55
N LYS A 354 -9.28 10.78 -12.50
CA LYS A 354 -9.21 9.34 -12.83
C LYS A 354 -9.07 9.08 -14.33
N LYS A 355 -9.71 9.90 -15.17
CA LYS A 355 -9.89 9.65 -16.60
C LYS A 355 -8.60 9.47 -17.42
N PRO A 356 -7.52 10.26 -17.26
CA PRO A 356 -6.39 10.23 -18.20
C PRO A 356 -5.68 8.88 -18.27
N LEU A 357 -5.52 8.18 -17.15
CA LEU A 357 -4.81 6.89 -17.08
C LEU A 357 -5.73 5.67 -17.05
N GLU A 358 -7.05 5.85 -16.92
CA GLU A 358 -8.01 4.74 -16.81
C GLU A 358 -7.97 3.78 -18.00
N LYS A 359 -7.67 4.28 -19.20
CA LYS A 359 -7.54 3.45 -20.41
C LYS A 359 -6.29 2.55 -20.38
N VAL A 360 -5.22 2.99 -19.71
CA VAL A 360 -3.92 2.27 -19.66
C VAL A 360 -3.82 1.41 -18.41
N PHE A 361 -4.30 1.96 -17.29
CA PHE A 361 -4.31 1.33 -15.97
C PHE A 361 -5.73 1.35 -15.40
N PRO A 362 -6.65 0.52 -15.94
CA PRO A 362 -8.03 0.53 -15.50
C PRO A 362 -8.15 0.16 -14.01
N THR A 363 -9.02 0.86 -13.31
CA THR A 363 -9.37 0.59 -11.91
C THR A 363 -10.60 -0.30 -11.79
N LYS A 364 -11.42 -0.35 -12.83
CA LYS A 364 -12.66 -1.14 -12.90
C LYS A 364 -12.78 -1.86 -14.25
N ALA A 365 -13.42 -3.01 -14.27
CA ALA A 365 -13.91 -3.64 -15.51
C ALA A 365 -15.29 -3.07 -15.88
N VAL A 366 -15.66 -3.15 -17.16
CA VAL A 366 -17.05 -2.92 -17.58
C VAL A 366 -17.88 -4.10 -17.13
N LYS A 367 -18.94 -3.87 -16.35
CA LYS A 367 -19.75 -4.92 -15.74
C LYS A 367 -21.24 -4.63 -15.82
N ASP A 368 -22.01 -5.69 -16.01
CA ASP A 368 -23.44 -5.68 -15.75
C ASP A 368 -23.69 -5.68 -14.23
N THR A 369 -24.68 -4.90 -13.81
CA THR A 369 -25.12 -4.86 -12.41
C THR A 369 -26.08 -6.00 -12.14
N ASP A 370 -25.62 -7.02 -11.41
CA ASP A 370 -26.49 -8.09 -10.93
C ASP A 370 -27.25 -7.65 -9.67
N ALA A 371 -28.39 -8.30 -9.43
CA ALA A 371 -29.11 -8.12 -8.18
C ALA A 371 -28.27 -8.62 -7.00
N VAL A 372 -28.34 -7.90 -5.87
CA VAL A 372 -27.60 -8.24 -4.65
C VAL A 372 -28.54 -8.88 -3.65
N GLU A 373 -28.26 -10.13 -3.29
CA GLU A 373 -28.88 -10.74 -2.10
C GLU A 373 -28.28 -10.11 -0.86
N THR A 374 -29.11 -9.60 0.02
CA THR A 374 -28.70 -8.98 1.28
C THR A 374 -29.57 -9.47 2.42
N GLY A 375 -28.99 -9.53 3.61
CA GLY A 375 -29.71 -9.90 4.82
C GLY A 375 -28.74 -10.21 5.94
N LEU A 376 -29.21 -10.07 7.18
CA LEU A 376 -28.45 -10.50 8.35
C LEU A 376 -29.02 -11.83 8.81
N TYR A 377 -28.14 -12.80 9.00
CA TYR A 377 -28.49 -14.08 9.60
C TYR A 377 -28.07 -14.09 11.07
N GLU A 378 -29.04 -14.10 11.96
CA GLU A 378 -28.81 -14.14 13.40
C GLU A 378 -29.27 -15.47 13.98
N THR A 379 -28.44 -16.07 14.82
CA THR A 379 -28.78 -17.34 15.49
C THR A 379 -28.13 -17.40 16.86
N ASN A 380 -28.84 -18.11 17.80
CA ASN A 380 -28.28 -18.50 19.09
C ASN A 380 -27.68 -19.92 19.06
N HIS A 381 -27.81 -20.63 17.94
CA HIS A 381 -27.31 -21.98 17.74
C HIS A 381 -25.92 -21.95 17.12
N ILE A 382 -24.91 -21.67 17.96
CA ILE A 382 -23.51 -21.65 17.58
C ILE A 382 -22.88 -22.95 18.05
N TYR A 383 -22.02 -23.54 17.20
CA TYR A 383 -21.34 -24.77 17.55
C TYR A 383 -20.44 -24.56 18.77
N VAL A 384 -20.60 -25.42 19.78
CA VAL A 384 -19.83 -25.36 21.04
C VAL A 384 -18.84 -26.50 21.09
N CYS A 385 -17.59 -26.20 21.37
CA CYS A 385 -16.53 -27.18 21.56
C CYS A 385 -16.77 -28.02 22.81
N LYS A 386 -16.76 -29.34 22.66
CA LYS A 386 -16.83 -30.30 23.77
C LYS A 386 -15.43 -30.70 24.26
N ASN A 387 -14.43 -30.61 23.38
CA ASN A 387 -13.03 -30.98 23.61
C ASN A 387 -12.19 -29.76 24.00
N LYS A 388 -12.39 -29.23 25.21
CA LYS A 388 -11.74 -28.01 25.69
C LYS A 388 -10.23 -28.20 25.90
N VAL A 389 -9.46 -27.17 25.51
CA VAL A 389 -7.99 -27.15 25.62
C VAL A 389 -7.55 -25.74 26.05
N ALA A 390 -6.74 -25.66 27.08
CA ALA A 390 -6.30 -24.37 27.64
C ALA A 390 -5.48 -23.53 26.65
N LYS A 391 -4.66 -24.19 25.82
CA LYS A 391 -3.84 -23.57 24.79
C LYS A 391 -3.92 -24.40 23.51
N PRO A 392 -4.78 -24.02 22.56
CA PRO A 392 -4.91 -24.79 21.32
C PRO A 392 -3.65 -24.67 20.45
N THR A 393 -3.36 -25.78 19.76
CA THR A 393 -2.29 -25.84 18.75
C THR A 393 -2.90 -25.59 17.37
N VAL A 394 -2.28 -24.69 16.63
CA VAL A 394 -2.63 -24.36 15.24
C VAL A 394 -1.56 -24.94 14.32
N PHE A 395 -1.97 -25.79 13.40
CA PHE A 395 -1.11 -26.26 12.32
C PHE A 395 -1.28 -25.38 11.09
N ILE A 396 -0.17 -24.88 10.56
CA ILE A 396 -0.12 -24.09 9.33
C ILE A 396 0.68 -24.87 8.29
N PRO A 397 0.04 -25.51 7.30
CA PRO A 397 0.73 -26.17 6.20
C PRO A 397 1.36 -25.13 5.28
N VAL A 398 2.63 -25.30 4.95
CA VAL A 398 3.40 -24.39 4.11
C VAL A 398 3.84 -25.13 2.85
N PHE A 399 3.54 -24.56 1.69
CA PHE A 399 3.99 -25.06 0.39
C PHE A 399 4.95 -24.06 -0.27
N PRO A 400 5.79 -24.48 -1.22
CA PRO A 400 6.54 -23.54 -2.04
C PRO A 400 5.63 -22.47 -2.64
N GLY A 401 5.93 -21.17 -2.44
CA GLY A 401 5.10 -20.04 -2.85
C GLY A 401 4.08 -19.54 -1.82
N THR A 402 3.85 -20.25 -0.71
CA THR A 402 3.13 -19.70 0.45
C THR A 402 3.94 -18.53 1.05
N ASN A 403 3.28 -17.45 1.43
CA ASN A 403 3.96 -16.26 1.98
C ASN A 403 3.23 -15.60 3.16
N CYS A 404 2.04 -16.06 3.53
CA CYS A 404 1.25 -15.51 4.66
C CYS A 404 1.35 -16.35 5.94
N GLU A 405 2.21 -17.38 5.99
CA GLU A 405 2.41 -18.20 7.19
C GLU A 405 3.00 -17.41 8.35
N TYR A 406 3.87 -16.44 8.08
CA TYR A 406 4.44 -15.56 9.12
C TYR A 406 3.39 -14.65 9.75
N ASP A 407 2.55 -14.01 8.94
CA ASP A 407 1.50 -13.12 9.43
C ASP A 407 0.44 -13.92 10.18
N SER A 408 0.04 -15.09 9.65
CA SER A 408 -0.88 -16.01 10.31
C SER A 408 -0.33 -16.53 11.64
N THR A 409 0.96 -16.89 11.69
CA THR A 409 1.65 -17.30 12.92
C THR A 409 1.58 -16.20 13.98
N LYS A 410 1.97 -14.97 13.63
CA LYS A 410 1.92 -13.82 14.54
C LYS A 410 0.51 -13.54 15.04
N ALA A 411 -0.51 -13.69 14.18
CA ALA A 411 -1.90 -13.45 14.56
C ALA A 411 -2.39 -14.48 15.59
N PHE A 412 -2.14 -15.77 15.37
CA PHE A 412 -2.53 -16.83 16.31
C PHE A 412 -1.72 -16.79 17.62
N GLU A 413 -0.42 -16.51 17.57
CA GLU A 413 0.40 -16.33 18.77
C GLU A 413 -0.09 -15.16 19.63
N ARG A 414 -0.47 -14.03 19.01
CA ARG A 414 -1.11 -12.89 19.72
C ARG A 414 -2.43 -13.29 20.38
N ALA A 415 -3.20 -14.16 19.74
CA ALA A 415 -4.44 -14.70 20.31
C ALA A 415 -4.21 -15.74 21.43
N GLY A 416 -2.97 -16.17 21.65
CA GLY A 416 -2.58 -17.08 22.71
C GLY A 416 -2.56 -18.55 22.35
N ALA A 417 -2.52 -18.88 21.06
CA ALA A 417 -2.32 -20.23 20.56
C ALA A 417 -0.84 -20.66 20.57
N GLN A 418 -0.60 -21.95 20.44
CA GLN A 418 0.67 -22.51 20.00
C GLN A 418 0.61 -22.75 18.50
N VAL A 419 1.62 -22.31 17.75
CA VAL A 419 1.64 -22.48 16.28
C VAL A 419 2.74 -23.45 15.90
N VAL A 420 2.41 -24.34 14.96
CA VAL A 420 3.35 -25.27 14.31
C VAL A 420 3.24 -25.07 12.81
N THR A 421 4.36 -24.78 12.17
CA THR A 421 4.47 -24.70 10.72
C THR A 421 5.28 -25.87 10.18
N HIS A 422 4.89 -26.45 9.06
CA HIS A 422 5.67 -27.49 8.39
C HIS A 422 5.69 -27.25 6.89
N VAL A 423 6.88 -27.27 6.30
CA VAL A 423 7.07 -27.07 4.86
C VAL A 423 6.93 -28.41 4.13
N PHE A 424 5.99 -28.47 3.19
CA PHE A 424 5.85 -29.61 2.28
C PHE A 424 6.98 -29.62 1.26
N ARG A 425 7.83 -30.63 1.32
CA ARG A 425 8.92 -30.82 0.37
C ARG A 425 8.49 -31.78 -0.74
N ASN A 426 8.81 -31.44 -1.99
CA ASN A 426 8.38 -32.15 -3.18
C ASN A 426 9.51 -32.43 -4.19
N LEU A 427 10.78 -32.37 -3.76
CA LEU A 427 11.93 -32.56 -4.63
C LEU A 427 12.15 -34.04 -5.00
N SER A 428 11.68 -34.97 -4.16
CA SER A 428 11.79 -36.42 -4.39
C SER A 428 10.52 -37.13 -3.89
N ALA A 429 10.35 -38.39 -4.34
CA ALA A 429 9.26 -39.25 -3.84
C ALA A 429 9.37 -39.50 -2.32
N GLU A 430 10.59 -39.53 -1.76
CA GLU A 430 10.82 -39.65 -0.33
C GLU A 430 10.42 -38.38 0.43
N ASP A 431 10.74 -37.19 -0.11
CA ASP A 431 10.31 -35.92 0.46
C ASP A 431 8.79 -35.81 0.52
N ILE A 432 8.08 -36.25 -0.54
CA ILE A 432 6.63 -36.26 -0.59
C ILE A 432 6.07 -37.18 0.51
N ARG A 433 6.57 -38.44 0.61
CA ARG A 433 6.11 -39.38 1.64
C ARG A 433 6.35 -38.83 3.05
N SER A 434 7.55 -38.34 3.33
CA SER A 434 7.89 -37.79 4.63
C SER A 434 7.08 -36.55 4.98
N SER A 435 6.76 -35.70 4.00
CA SER A 435 5.90 -34.52 4.19
C SER A 435 4.44 -34.90 4.45
N VAL A 436 3.91 -35.91 3.75
CA VAL A 436 2.57 -36.46 4.03
C VAL A 436 2.47 -37.02 5.45
N ASP A 437 3.46 -37.82 5.88
CA ASP A 437 3.49 -38.39 7.22
C ASP A 437 3.63 -37.31 8.31
N ALA A 438 4.46 -36.28 8.06
CA ALA A 438 4.60 -35.14 8.96
C ALA A 438 3.28 -34.33 9.06
N PHE A 439 2.63 -34.03 7.93
CA PHE A 439 1.37 -33.31 7.94
C PHE A 439 0.27 -34.08 8.71
N ALA A 440 0.11 -35.38 8.42
CA ALA A 440 -0.85 -36.22 9.13
C ALA A 440 -0.56 -36.21 10.65
N LYS A 441 0.70 -36.32 11.05
CA LYS A 441 1.11 -36.26 12.47
C LYS A 441 0.77 -34.92 13.10
N GLU A 442 1.12 -33.79 12.47
CA GLU A 442 0.83 -32.45 13.03
C GLU A 442 -0.67 -32.20 13.11
N ILE A 443 -1.45 -32.58 12.10
CA ILE A 443 -2.92 -32.47 12.12
C ILE A 443 -3.52 -33.32 13.25
N SER A 444 -2.99 -34.51 13.52
CA SER A 444 -3.48 -35.38 14.62
C SER A 444 -3.36 -34.74 16.00
N GLN A 445 -2.43 -33.81 16.17
CA GLN A 445 -2.15 -33.09 17.43
C GLN A 445 -2.79 -31.70 17.50
N ALA A 446 -3.15 -31.12 16.35
CA ALA A 446 -3.72 -29.79 16.26
C ALA A 446 -5.21 -29.74 16.66
N GLN A 447 -5.66 -28.56 17.05
CA GLN A 447 -7.05 -28.18 17.23
C GLN A 447 -7.55 -27.31 16.10
N ILE A 448 -6.66 -26.59 15.44
CA ILE A 448 -6.95 -25.67 14.35
C ILE A 448 -6.03 -25.98 13.16
N ILE A 449 -6.59 -25.99 11.94
CA ILE A 449 -5.80 -25.91 10.73
C ILE A 449 -6.01 -24.53 10.13
N MET A 450 -4.91 -23.79 9.89
CA MET A 450 -4.91 -22.52 9.16
C MET A 450 -4.32 -22.73 7.77
N PHE A 451 -5.13 -22.61 6.73
CA PHE A 451 -4.70 -22.57 5.34
C PHE A 451 -4.31 -21.13 4.98
N PRO A 452 -3.00 -20.84 4.89
CA PRO A 452 -2.54 -19.47 4.68
C PRO A 452 -2.71 -19.01 3.24
N GLY A 453 -2.64 -17.70 3.06
CA GLY A 453 -2.55 -17.08 1.74
C GLY A 453 -1.18 -17.26 1.07
N GLY A 454 -1.09 -16.81 -0.16
CA GLY A 454 0.10 -16.87 -1.00
C GLY A 454 -0.22 -17.45 -2.37
N PHE A 455 0.82 -18.04 -3.01
CA PHE A 455 0.73 -18.62 -4.34
C PHE A 455 1.33 -20.02 -4.31
N SER A 456 0.63 -20.96 -3.69
CA SER A 456 1.12 -22.32 -3.46
C SER A 456 1.49 -23.02 -4.78
N ALA A 457 2.77 -23.37 -4.93
CA ALA A 457 3.37 -23.95 -6.13
C ALA A 457 3.15 -23.12 -7.42
N GLY A 458 3.00 -21.78 -7.29
CA GLY A 458 2.85 -20.86 -8.40
C GLY A 458 1.41 -20.65 -8.89
N ASP A 459 0.46 -21.46 -8.47
CA ASP A 459 -0.99 -21.39 -8.75
C ASP A 459 -1.40 -21.37 -10.25
N GLU A 460 -0.47 -21.33 -11.17
CA GLU A 460 -0.70 -21.23 -12.61
C GLU A 460 -0.45 -22.56 -13.31
N PRO A 461 -1.05 -22.76 -14.50
CA PRO A 461 -2.06 -21.99 -15.21
C PRO A 461 -3.51 -22.38 -14.91
N ASP A 462 -3.76 -23.44 -14.15
CA ASP A 462 -5.08 -24.11 -14.03
C ASP A 462 -5.80 -23.77 -12.74
N GLY A 463 -5.54 -22.62 -12.16
CA GLY A 463 -6.25 -22.10 -11.00
C GLY A 463 -5.54 -22.30 -9.66
N SER A 464 -5.88 -21.42 -8.75
CA SER A 464 -5.22 -21.23 -7.46
C SER A 464 -5.47 -22.38 -6.48
N ALA A 465 -4.49 -22.61 -5.57
CA ALA A 465 -4.50 -23.63 -4.52
C ALA A 465 -4.56 -25.09 -4.99
N LYS A 466 -4.19 -25.36 -6.21
CA LYS A 466 -4.20 -26.72 -6.80
C LYS A 466 -3.31 -27.69 -6.02
N PHE A 467 -2.15 -27.22 -5.58
CA PHE A 467 -1.22 -28.04 -4.83
C PHE A 467 -1.74 -28.38 -3.42
N PHE A 468 -2.33 -27.42 -2.72
CA PHE A 468 -3.05 -27.67 -1.47
C PHE A 468 -4.13 -28.74 -1.66
N ALA A 469 -4.98 -28.56 -2.67
CA ALA A 469 -6.08 -29.49 -2.93
C ALA A 469 -5.56 -30.91 -3.21
N THR A 470 -4.50 -31.05 -4.00
CA THR A 470 -3.90 -32.36 -4.31
C THR A 470 -3.31 -33.01 -3.05
N ALA A 471 -2.54 -32.28 -2.25
CA ALA A 471 -1.90 -32.83 -1.06
C ALA A 471 -2.94 -33.25 0.01
N PHE A 472 -3.99 -32.44 0.22
CA PHE A 472 -5.02 -32.71 1.22
C PHE A 472 -6.06 -33.75 0.78
N GLN A 473 -6.07 -34.17 -0.49
CA GLN A 473 -6.80 -35.34 -0.96
C GLN A 473 -6.05 -36.66 -0.69
N ASN A 474 -4.78 -36.62 -0.29
CA ASN A 474 -4.08 -37.82 0.16
C ASN A 474 -4.83 -38.47 1.33
N GLU A 475 -5.04 -39.78 1.28
CA GLU A 475 -5.88 -40.50 2.23
C GLU A 475 -5.47 -40.30 3.69
N LYS A 476 -4.17 -40.33 4.01
CA LYS A 476 -3.68 -40.13 5.38
C LYS A 476 -3.98 -38.73 5.90
N ILE A 477 -3.72 -37.71 5.09
CA ILE A 477 -3.98 -36.30 5.47
C ILE A 477 -5.48 -36.08 5.58
N LYS A 478 -6.25 -36.54 4.59
CA LYS A 478 -7.72 -36.44 4.57
C LYS A 478 -8.36 -37.07 5.80
N GLU A 479 -7.93 -38.26 6.17
CA GLU A 479 -8.43 -38.98 7.35
C GLU A 479 -8.21 -38.16 8.62
N GLU A 480 -7.03 -37.61 8.84
CA GLU A 480 -6.72 -36.80 10.02
C GLU A 480 -7.48 -35.46 10.05
N VAL A 481 -7.68 -34.81 8.91
CA VAL A 481 -8.55 -33.62 8.80
C VAL A 481 -9.99 -33.97 9.17
N MET A 482 -10.51 -35.10 8.68
CA MET A 482 -11.87 -35.49 8.99
C MET A 482 -12.05 -35.90 10.47
N LYS A 483 -11.04 -36.56 11.08
CA LYS A 483 -11.05 -36.83 12.54
C LYS A 483 -10.99 -35.53 13.34
N LEU A 484 -10.17 -34.56 12.94
CA LEU A 484 -10.12 -33.23 13.56
C LEU A 484 -11.52 -32.60 13.60
N LEU A 485 -12.21 -32.60 12.47
CA LEU A 485 -13.52 -31.95 12.34
C LEU A 485 -14.66 -32.74 13.00
N LYS A 486 -14.69 -34.06 12.84
CA LYS A 486 -15.83 -34.90 13.25
C LYS A 486 -15.73 -35.43 14.68
N GLU A 487 -14.52 -35.66 15.19
CA GLU A 487 -14.31 -36.32 16.47
C GLU A 487 -13.71 -35.39 17.55
N ARG A 488 -12.93 -34.39 17.13
CA ARG A 488 -12.18 -33.51 18.05
C ARG A 488 -12.71 -32.08 18.11
N ASP A 489 -13.85 -31.78 17.51
CA ASP A 489 -14.47 -30.44 17.43
C ASP A 489 -13.55 -29.36 16.84
N GLY A 490 -12.62 -29.74 15.97
CA GLY A 490 -11.62 -28.85 15.43
C GLY A 490 -12.17 -27.74 14.54
N LEU A 491 -11.36 -26.72 14.32
CA LEU A 491 -11.65 -25.57 13.47
C LEU A 491 -10.73 -25.53 12.25
N CYS A 492 -11.23 -24.99 11.13
CA CYS A 492 -10.43 -24.65 9.97
C CYS A 492 -10.66 -23.19 9.56
N LEU A 493 -9.58 -22.51 9.22
CA LEU A 493 -9.59 -21.15 8.64
C LEU A 493 -8.81 -21.16 7.34
N GLY A 494 -9.36 -20.59 6.28
CA GLY A 494 -8.65 -20.38 5.01
C GLY A 494 -8.75 -18.94 4.57
N ILE A 495 -7.61 -18.28 4.34
CA ILE A 495 -7.56 -16.90 3.89
C ILE A 495 -6.91 -16.83 2.51
N CYS A 496 -7.55 -16.12 1.57
CA CYS A 496 -7.10 -15.91 0.19
C CYS A 496 -6.82 -17.25 -0.51
N ASN A 497 -5.56 -17.61 -0.78
CA ASN A 497 -5.19 -18.92 -1.34
C ASN A 497 -5.68 -20.08 -0.47
N GLY A 498 -5.73 -19.91 0.84
CA GLY A 498 -6.33 -20.87 1.76
C GLY A 498 -7.83 -21.04 1.55
N PHE A 499 -8.57 -19.97 1.27
CA PHE A 499 -10.01 -20.08 0.93
C PHE A 499 -10.21 -20.80 -0.41
N GLN A 500 -9.37 -20.51 -1.40
CA GLN A 500 -9.37 -21.26 -2.66
C GLN A 500 -9.14 -22.77 -2.43
N ALA A 501 -8.23 -23.12 -1.51
CA ALA A 501 -8.02 -24.52 -1.11
C ALA A 501 -9.26 -25.14 -0.45
N LEU A 502 -9.86 -24.45 0.51
CA LEU A 502 -11.06 -24.94 1.20
C LEU A 502 -12.21 -25.21 0.25
N ILE A 503 -12.42 -24.35 -0.75
CA ILE A 503 -13.51 -24.50 -1.72
C ILE A 503 -13.24 -25.67 -2.69
N LYS A 504 -11.99 -25.83 -3.15
CA LYS A 504 -11.59 -26.95 -4.03
C LYS A 504 -11.65 -28.30 -3.33
N LEU A 505 -11.38 -28.33 -2.03
CA LEU A 505 -11.51 -29.53 -1.22
C LEU A 505 -12.98 -29.88 -0.88
N GLY A 506 -13.90 -28.91 -1.00
CA GLY A 506 -15.29 -29.06 -0.57
C GLY A 506 -15.50 -28.81 0.93
N LEU A 507 -14.45 -28.44 1.68
CA LEU A 507 -14.53 -28.08 3.10
C LEU A 507 -15.50 -26.92 3.31
N VAL A 508 -15.57 -25.99 2.41
CA VAL A 508 -16.68 -25.08 2.23
C VAL A 508 -17.23 -25.28 0.81
N PRO A 509 -18.55 -25.35 0.60
CA PRO A 509 -19.63 -25.16 1.56
C PRO A 509 -20.10 -26.46 2.26
N TYR A 510 -19.46 -27.60 2.04
CA TYR A 510 -20.01 -28.92 2.47
C TYR A 510 -19.64 -29.33 3.90
N GLY A 511 -18.50 -28.86 4.42
CA GLY A 511 -17.95 -29.25 5.74
C GLY A 511 -17.15 -30.56 5.72
N GLU A 512 -16.82 -31.08 4.54
CA GLU A 512 -16.11 -32.35 4.32
C GLU A 512 -15.19 -32.24 3.10
N ILE A 513 -14.13 -33.06 3.06
CA ILE A 513 -13.29 -33.20 1.87
C ILE A 513 -14.01 -34.15 0.87
N VAL A 514 -14.81 -33.56 -0.01
CA VAL A 514 -15.57 -34.26 -1.05
C VAL A 514 -15.21 -33.83 -2.47
N GLY A 515 -14.33 -32.80 -2.59
CA GLY A 515 -14.02 -32.16 -3.85
C GLY A 515 -15.15 -31.27 -4.38
N GLN A 516 -14.92 -30.68 -5.54
CA GLN A 516 -15.93 -29.89 -6.25
C GLN A 516 -16.80 -30.79 -7.14
N LYS A 517 -18.05 -30.42 -7.26
CA LYS A 517 -19.03 -30.96 -8.23
C LYS A 517 -19.25 -29.92 -9.32
N ASP A 518 -19.91 -30.27 -10.41
CA ASP A 518 -20.15 -29.38 -11.56
C ASP A 518 -20.94 -28.12 -11.19
N ASP A 519 -21.80 -28.19 -10.17
CA ASP A 519 -22.61 -27.09 -9.67
C ASP A 519 -22.05 -26.41 -8.40
N SER A 520 -20.90 -26.86 -7.92
CA SER A 520 -20.30 -26.30 -6.69
C SER A 520 -19.93 -24.83 -6.82
N PRO A 521 -20.10 -24.04 -5.74
CA PRO A 521 -19.46 -22.73 -5.66
C PRO A 521 -17.96 -22.82 -5.91
N THR A 522 -17.41 -21.80 -6.54
CA THR A 522 -15.96 -21.72 -6.79
C THR A 522 -15.44 -20.29 -6.69
N LEU A 523 -14.11 -20.16 -6.66
CA LEU A 523 -13.38 -18.92 -6.81
C LEU A 523 -12.67 -18.91 -8.16
N THR A 524 -12.76 -17.80 -8.89
CA THR A 524 -12.22 -17.66 -10.24
C THR A 524 -11.58 -16.29 -10.44
N PHE A 525 -11.13 -16.00 -11.65
CA PHE A 525 -10.47 -14.74 -12.00
C PHE A 525 -11.35 -13.53 -11.66
N ASN A 526 -10.70 -12.49 -11.12
CA ASN A 526 -11.31 -11.17 -10.94
C ASN A 526 -11.89 -10.67 -12.26
N THR A 527 -13.00 -9.94 -12.23
CA THR A 527 -13.62 -9.36 -13.43
C THR A 527 -12.68 -8.46 -14.21
N ILE A 528 -11.79 -7.74 -13.51
CA ILE A 528 -10.76 -6.89 -14.12
C ILE A 528 -9.63 -7.68 -14.80
N ASN A 529 -9.63 -9.01 -14.68
CA ASN A 529 -8.67 -9.93 -15.29
C ASN A 529 -7.19 -9.61 -14.97
N ARG A 530 -6.93 -9.15 -13.74
CA ARG A 530 -5.58 -8.92 -13.20
C ARG A 530 -5.55 -9.03 -11.68
N HIS A 531 -4.33 -9.11 -11.14
CA HIS A 531 -4.12 -8.93 -9.71
C HIS A 531 -4.61 -7.55 -9.25
N ILE A 532 -5.25 -7.51 -8.08
CA ILE A 532 -5.65 -6.29 -7.40
C ILE A 532 -5.29 -6.38 -5.92
N SER A 533 -4.65 -5.33 -5.42
CA SER A 533 -4.31 -5.17 -4.00
C SER A 533 -4.89 -3.86 -3.49
N LYS A 534 -5.76 -3.96 -2.49
CA LYS A 534 -6.51 -2.83 -1.93
C LYS A 534 -7.03 -3.16 -0.54
N MET A 535 -7.26 -2.15 0.30
CA MET A 535 -8.04 -2.31 1.52
C MET A 535 -9.52 -2.41 1.17
N VAL A 536 -10.20 -3.45 1.63
CA VAL A 536 -11.62 -3.69 1.31
C VAL A 536 -12.47 -3.60 2.57
N TYR A 537 -13.65 -3.01 2.43
CA TYR A 537 -14.67 -2.97 3.46
C TYR A 537 -15.54 -4.20 3.34
N THR A 538 -15.70 -4.93 4.45
CA THR A 538 -16.49 -6.15 4.52
C THR A 538 -17.44 -6.07 5.70
N LYS A 539 -18.72 -6.40 5.46
CA LYS A 539 -19.77 -6.42 6.48
C LYS A 539 -19.97 -7.84 6.98
N VAL A 540 -19.98 -8.03 8.28
CA VAL A 540 -20.36 -9.30 8.90
C VAL A 540 -21.86 -9.50 8.77
N VAL A 541 -22.29 -10.51 8.02
CA VAL A 541 -23.72 -10.74 7.73
C VAL A 541 -24.29 -11.98 8.39
N SER A 542 -23.45 -12.78 9.06
CA SER A 542 -23.89 -13.95 9.84
C SER A 542 -23.06 -14.08 11.13
N ASN A 543 -23.72 -14.38 12.25
CA ASN A 543 -23.06 -14.69 13.52
C ASN A 543 -22.95 -16.20 13.80
N LYS A 544 -23.26 -17.05 12.83
CA LYS A 544 -23.30 -18.51 12.98
C LYS A 544 -21.94 -19.13 13.33
N SER A 545 -20.87 -18.57 12.78
CA SER A 545 -19.54 -19.14 12.91
C SER A 545 -18.90 -18.86 14.27
N PRO A 546 -18.26 -19.87 14.93
CA PRO A 546 -17.41 -19.66 16.09
C PRO A 546 -16.27 -18.66 15.83
N TRP A 547 -15.80 -18.54 14.60
CA TRP A 547 -14.78 -17.59 14.20
C TRP A 547 -15.22 -16.13 14.32
N LEU A 548 -16.52 -15.85 14.28
CA LEU A 548 -17.08 -14.49 14.24
C LEU A 548 -17.68 -14.05 15.58
N GLN A 549 -17.49 -14.80 16.66
CA GLN A 549 -18.09 -14.48 17.97
C GLN A 549 -17.53 -13.21 18.62
N GLY A 550 -16.33 -12.79 18.24
CA GLY A 550 -15.73 -11.52 18.66
C GLY A 550 -16.08 -10.33 17.74
N ALA A 551 -16.73 -10.60 16.61
CA ALA A 551 -17.19 -9.58 15.67
C ALA A 551 -18.66 -9.22 15.92
N GLU A 552 -19.03 -7.99 15.62
CA GLU A 552 -20.40 -7.50 15.74
C GLU A 552 -21.17 -7.75 14.44
N LEU A 553 -22.34 -8.38 14.54
CA LEU A 553 -23.22 -8.62 13.40
C LEU A 553 -23.69 -7.30 12.79
N GLY A 554 -23.57 -7.16 11.48
CA GLY A 554 -23.92 -5.94 10.75
C GLY A 554 -22.83 -4.86 10.72
N LYS A 555 -21.75 -5.02 11.47
CA LYS A 555 -20.62 -4.07 11.49
C LYS A 555 -19.71 -4.28 10.28
N VAL A 556 -19.10 -3.17 9.84
CA VAL A 556 -18.13 -3.12 8.75
C VAL A 556 -16.71 -3.16 9.33
N TYR A 557 -15.88 -3.98 8.70
CA TYR A 557 -14.45 -4.07 8.98
C TYR A 557 -13.66 -3.83 7.70
N VAL A 558 -12.45 -3.30 7.83
CA VAL A 558 -11.57 -3.05 6.69
C VAL A 558 -10.31 -3.90 6.80
N ASN A 559 -10.05 -4.72 5.78
CA ASN A 559 -8.88 -5.59 5.73
C ASN A 559 -8.23 -5.54 4.34
N PRO A 560 -6.93 -5.82 4.20
CA PRO A 560 -6.30 -5.89 2.89
C PRO A 560 -6.79 -7.09 2.09
N ALA A 561 -6.98 -6.91 0.79
CA ALA A 561 -7.18 -7.98 -0.18
C ALA A 561 -6.12 -7.88 -1.27
N SER A 562 -5.57 -9.02 -1.69
CA SER A 562 -4.48 -9.09 -2.66
C SER A 562 -4.54 -10.41 -3.43
N HIS A 563 -5.15 -10.40 -4.61
CA HIS A 563 -5.40 -11.62 -5.39
C HIS A 563 -5.70 -11.34 -6.88
N GLY A 564 -5.44 -12.31 -7.73
CA GLY A 564 -5.89 -12.36 -9.13
C GLY A 564 -7.15 -13.20 -9.32
N GLU A 565 -7.41 -14.14 -8.40
CA GLU A 565 -8.49 -15.12 -8.43
C GLU A 565 -9.26 -15.12 -7.10
N GLY A 566 -10.12 -14.15 -6.89
CA GLY A 566 -10.90 -14.02 -5.65
C GLY A 566 -12.41 -13.93 -5.88
N ARG A 567 -12.84 -14.00 -7.14
CA ARG A 567 -14.23 -13.85 -7.53
C ARG A 567 -15.06 -15.09 -7.15
N PHE A 568 -15.93 -14.95 -6.17
CA PHE A 568 -16.90 -15.98 -5.81
C PHE A 568 -17.98 -16.08 -6.88
N VAL A 569 -18.20 -17.27 -7.40
CA VAL A 569 -19.27 -17.58 -8.37
C VAL A 569 -19.99 -18.86 -7.96
N ALA A 570 -21.31 -18.86 -8.10
CA ALA A 570 -22.15 -20.00 -7.81
C ALA A 570 -23.48 -19.89 -8.57
N PRO A 571 -24.17 -21.03 -8.88
CA PRO A 571 -25.56 -21.01 -9.32
C PRO A 571 -26.47 -20.33 -8.27
N LYS A 572 -27.58 -19.75 -8.72
CA LYS A 572 -28.48 -19.00 -7.83
C LYS A 572 -29.00 -19.88 -6.68
N GLU A 573 -29.29 -21.14 -6.94
CA GLU A 573 -29.74 -22.09 -5.94
C GLU A 573 -28.75 -22.28 -4.80
N TRP A 574 -27.45 -22.23 -5.11
CA TRP A 574 -26.42 -22.26 -4.09
C TRP A 574 -26.34 -20.94 -3.31
N ILE A 575 -26.47 -19.80 -3.99
CA ILE A 575 -26.51 -18.49 -3.32
C ILE A 575 -27.65 -18.43 -2.33
N ASP A 576 -28.89 -18.78 -2.79
CA ASP A 576 -30.08 -18.81 -1.94
C ASP A 576 -29.88 -19.73 -0.73
N LYS A 577 -29.33 -20.92 -0.95
CA LYS A 577 -29.04 -21.90 0.11
C LYS A 577 -28.02 -21.39 1.13
N LEU A 578 -26.93 -20.73 0.66
CA LEU A 578 -25.90 -20.21 1.54
C LEU A 578 -26.46 -19.11 2.45
N PHE A 579 -27.27 -18.20 1.91
CA PHE A 579 -27.94 -17.17 2.71
C PHE A 579 -28.94 -17.77 3.69
N ALA A 580 -29.83 -18.67 3.23
CA ALA A 580 -30.84 -19.31 4.08
C ALA A 580 -30.22 -20.10 5.24
N ASN A 581 -29.05 -20.71 5.03
CA ASN A 581 -28.36 -21.49 6.05
C ASN A 581 -27.43 -20.65 6.94
N GLY A 582 -27.29 -19.35 6.69
CA GLY A 582 -26.33 -18.44 7.38
C GLY A 582 -24.88 -18.79 7.11
N GLN A 583 -24.59 -19.41 5.96
CA GLN A 583 -23.23 -19.76 5.54
C GLN A 583 -22.49 -18.60 4.85
N VAL A 584 -23.17 -17.55 4.42
CA VAL A 584 -22.52 -16.32 4.00
C VAL A 584 -22.06 -15.59 5.26
N ALA A 585 -20.75 -15.50 5.45
CA ALA A 585 -20.14 -14.93 6.64
C ALA A 585 -19.98 -13.41 6.52
N THR A 586 -19.44 -12.97 5.37
CA THR A 586 -19.10 -11.59 5.08
C THR A 586 -19.42 -11.23 3.63
N GLN A 587 -19.82 -9.97 3.42
CA GLN A 587 -20.04 -9.41 2.08
C GLN A 587 -19.23 -8.13 1.89
N TYR A 588 -18.78 -7.86 0.68
CA TYR A 588 -18.17 -6.57 0.32
C TYR A 588 -19.20 -5.45 0.46
N SER A 589 -18.77 -4.34 1.04
CA SER A 589 -19.61 -3.15 1.26
C SER A 589 -18.84 -1.88 0.99
N ASP A 590 -19.56 -0.77 0.91
CA ASP A 590 -18.95 0.54 1.03
C ASP A 590 -18.59 0.86 2.50
N PRO A 591 -17.90 1.98 2.78
CA PRO A 591 -17.55 2.37 4.16
C PRO A 591 -18.77 2.62 5.06
N GLU A 592 -19.93 2.91 4.49
CA GLU A 592 -21.22 3.10 5.20
C GLU A 592 -21.95 1.79 5.48
N GLY A 593 -21.43 0.66 5.01
CA GLY A 593 -22.00 -0.68 5.23
C GLY A 593 -23.14 -1.05 4.28
N ARG A 594 -23.29 -0.34 3.18
CA ARG A 594 -24.19 -0.74 2.09
C ARG A 594 -23.49 -1.79 1.24
N ILE A 595 -24.12 -2.96 1.10
CA ILE A 595 -23.61 -4.01 0.22
C ILE A 595 -23.61 -3.48 -1.22
N SER A 596 -22.53 -3.67 -1.92
CA SER A 596 -22.33 -3.06 -3.24
C SER A 596 -21.79 -4.07 -4.25
N MET A 597 -22.34 -4.02 -5.46
CA MET A 597 -21.80 -4.71 -6.63
C MET A 597 -20.86 -3.83 -7.45
N ASP A 598 -20.72 -2.53 -7.11
CA ASP A 598 -19.72 -1.65 -7.73
C ASP A 598 -18.32 -2.18 -7.43
N GLU A 599 -17.50 -2.33 -8.47
CA GLU A 599 -16.11 -2.83 -8.36
C GLU A 599 -15.18 -1.88 -7.59
N GLU A 600 -15.62 -0.67 -7.26
CA GLU A 600 -14.93 0.16 -6.27
C GLU A 600 -14.83 -0.55 -4.92
N TRP A 601 -15.88 -1.29 -4.55
CA TRP A 601 -16.02 -1.97 -3.27
C TRP A 601 -15.96 -3.50 -3.39
N ASN A 602 -16.66 -4.08 -4.37
CA ASN A 602 -16.61 -5.51 -4.71
C ASN A 602 -15.52 -5.74 -5.76
N ILE A 603 -14.29 -5.62 -5.33
CA ILE A 603 -13.08 -5.47 -6.16
C ILE A 603 -12.81 -6.62 -7.15
N ASN A 604 -13.38 -7.79 -6.91
CA ASN A 604 -13.17 -8.98 -7.74
C ASN A 604 -14.43 -9.39 -8.53
N GLY A 605 -15.55 -8.71 -8.30
CA GLY A 605 -16.82 -9.00 -8.97
C GLY A 605 -17.55 -10.23 -8.45
N SER A 606 -17.35 -10.60 -7.18
CA SER A 606 -18.04 -11.72 -6.53
C SER A 606 -19.56 -11.63 -6.61
N TYR A 607 -20.22 -12.73 -6.90
CA TYR A 607 -21.68 -12.80 -6.93
C TYR A 607 -22.27 -12.44 -5.57
N SER A 608 -23.34 -11.65 -5.56
CA SER A 608 -23.98 -11.10 -4.36
C SER A 608 -22.99 -10.45 -3.38
N ALA A 609 -21.87 -9.93 -3.89
CA ALA A 609 -20.79 -9.35 -3.09
C ALA A 609 -20.24 -10.29 -1.99
N ILE A 610 -20.36 -11.61 -2.13
CA ILE A 610 -19.89 -12.59 -1.14
C ILE A 610 -18.35 -12.52 -1.05
N GLU A 611 -17.85 -12.24 0.16
CA GLU A 611 -16.41 -12.20 0.45
C GLU A 611 -15.94 -13.46 1.18
N GLY A 612 -16.78 -14.02 2.05
CA GLY A 612 -16.45 -15.20 2.82
C GLY A 612 -17.67 -16.08 3.11
N ILE A 613 -17.43 -17.40 3.17
CA ILE A 613 -18.45 -18.41 3.48
C ILE A 613 -17.96 -19.42 4.52
N THR A 614 -18.92 -20.11 5.14
CA THR A 614 -18.62 -21.15 6.15
C THR A 614 -19.13 -22.53 5.73
N SER A 615 -18.67 -23.56 6.48
CA SER A 615 -19.31 -24.88 6.52
C SER A 615 -20.73 -24.78 7.10
N PRO A 616 -21.59 -25.82 6.92
CA PRO A 616 -22.95 -25.81 7.44
C PRO A 616 -23.04 -25.61 8.96
N ASP A 617 -22.05 -26.05 9.71
CA ASP A 617 -21.94 -25.90 11.17
C ASP A 617 -21.15 -24.68 11.61
N GLY A 618 -20.59 -23.89 10.67
CA GLY A 618 -19.84 -22.66 10.91
C GLY A 618 -18.39 -22.83 11.36
N ARG A 619 -17.90 -24.07 11.59
CA ARG A 619 -16.54 -24.32 12.11
C ARG A 619 -15.42 -24.13 11.10
N ILE A 620 -15.73 -24.16 9.83
CA ILE A 620 -14.79 -23.86 8.75
C ILE A 620 -15.17 -22.51 8.17
N LEU A 621 -14.21 -21.58 8.11
CA LEU A 621 -14.39 -20.26 7.52
C LEU A 621 -13.37 -20.06 6.40
N GLY A 622 -13.85 -19.69 5.22
CA GLY A 622 -13.04 -19.23 4.11
C GLY A 622 -13.36 -17.77 3.78
N LYS A 623 -12.35 -16.94 3.60
CA LYS A 623 -12.50 -15.52 3.22
C LYS A 623 -11.33 -15.04 2.38
N MET A 624 -11.55 -13.99 1.56
CA MET A 624 -10.53 -13.48 0.67
C MET A 624 -9.63 -12.41 1.31
N ALA A 625 -10.18 -11.55 2.14
CA ALA A 625 -9.41 -10.47 2.76
C ALA A 625 -8.57 -10.97 3.95
N HIS A 626 -7.36 -10.43 4.06
CA HIS A 626 -6.30 -10.85 4.97
C HIS A 626 -6.43 -10.22 6.36
N SER A 627 -7.21 -10.81 7.24
CA SER A 627 -7.39 -10.33 8.62
C SER A 627 -6.15 -10.56 9.51
N GLU A 628 -5.20 -11.40 9.09
CA GLU A 628 -3.92 -11.63 9.76
C GLU A 628 -2.93 -10.47 9.57
N ARG A 629 -3.08 -9.69 8.48
CA ARG A 629 -2.17 -8.61 8.10
C ARG A 629 -2.50 -7.33 8.85
N ARG A 630 -2.49 -7.38 10.16
CA ARG A 630 -2.69 -6.22 11.01
C ARG A 630 -1.70 -6.17 12.16
N ASP A 631 -1.36 -4.97 12.58
CA ASP A 631 -0.66 -4.68 13.82
C ASP A 631 -1.00 -3.23 14.23
N ARG A 632 -0.49 -2.78 15.38
CA ARG A 632 -0.60 -1.38 15.80
C ARG A 632 0.00 -0.48 14.73
N SER A 633 -0.69 0.60 14.38
CA SER A 633 -0.30 1.61 13.39
C SER A 633 -0.11 1.08 11.95
N VAL A 634 -0.48 -0.16 11.64
CA VAL A 634 -0.50 -0.65 10.26
C VAL A 634 -1.74 -0.10 9.55
N ALA A 635 -1.55 0.40 8.31
CA ALA A 635 -2.59 1.04 7.51
C ALA A 635 -3.34 2.15 8.28
N GLN A 636 -2.61 2.98 9.03
CA GLN A 636 -3.21 4.01 9.90
C GLN A 636 -3.93 5.13 9.14
N ASN A 637 -3.62 5.31 7.86
CA ASN A 637 -4.31 6.25 6.97
C ASN A 637 -5.60 5.67 6.34
N ILE A 638 -6.03 4.48 6.77
CA ILE A 638 -7.28 3.85 6.30
C ILE A 638 -8.34 3.98 7.38
N TYR A 639 -9.51 4.50 6.99
CA TYR A 639 -10.66 4.64 7.88
C TYR A 639 -11.31 3.29 8.16
N GLY A 640 -11.76 3.09 9.39
CA GLY A 640 -12.56 1.95 9.81
C GLY A 640 -11.84 0.98 10.75
N GLU A 641 -12.62 0.04 11.30
CA GLU A 641 -12.14 -1.00 12.21
C GLU A 641 -11.45 -2.12 11.41
N GLN A 642 -10.22 -2.43 11.75
CA GLN A 642 -9.43 -3.47 11.09
C GLN A 642 -9.51 -4.83 11.81
N ASP A 643 -9.88 -4.85 13.08
CA ASP A 643 -9.82 -6.02 13.93
C ASP A 643 -11.12 -6.82 13.96
N LEU A 644 -11.24 -7.79 13.06
CA LEU A 644 -12.38 -8.70 12.98
C LEU A 644 -12.44 -9.74 14.13
N LYS A 645 -11.42 -9.82 15.00
CA LYS A 645 -11.32 -10.74 16.15
C LYS A 645 -11.43 -12.24 15.82
N ILE A 646 -11.16 -12.64 14.58
CA ILE A 646 -11.32 -14.05 14.17
C ILE A 646 -10.31 -14.96 14.86
N PHE A 647 -9.08 -14.54 15.05
CA PHE A 647 -8.03 -15.36 15.68
C PHE A 647 -8.30 -15.55 17.17
N GLU A 648 -8.67 -14.48 17.87
CA GLU A 648 -9.08 -14.51 19.27
C GLU A 648 -10.33 -15.36 19.47
N SER A 649 -11.32 -15.26 18.56
CA SER A 649 -12.55 -16.08 18.59
C SER A 649 -12.25 -17.55 18.39
N GLY A 650 -11.40 -17.89 17.41
CA GLY A 650 -10.98 -19.27 17.16
C GLY A 650 -10.24 -19.90 18.33
N VAL A 651 -9.38 -19.14 19.01
CA VAL A 651 -8.67 -19.60 20.22
C VAL A 651 -9.63 -19.71 21.43
N ALA A 652 -10.52 -18.73 21.60
CA ALA A 652 -11.50 -18.72 22.69
C ALA A 652 -12.52 -19.87 22.60
N TYR A 653 -12.83 -20.34 21.39
CA TYR A 653 -13.72 -21.48 21.16
C TYR A 653 -13.30 -22.75 21.93
N PHE A 654 -12.02 -22.97 22.15
CA PHE A 654 -11.46 -24.13 22.89
C PHE A 654 -11.34 -23.91 24.40
N LYS A 655 -11.60 -22.73 24.91
CA LYS A 655 -11.49 -22.36 26.35
C LYS A 655 -12.84 -22.40 27.11
#